data_15cdc5108f828021f14e41dcce8a21fc
#
_entry.id   15cdc5108f828021f14e41dcce8a21fc
#
_cell.length_a   1.000
_cell.length_b   1.000
_cell.length_c   1.000
_cell.angle_alpha   90.00
_cell.angle_beta   90.00
_cell.angle_gamma   90.00
#
_symmetry.space_group_name_H-M   'P 1'
#
loop_
_entity.id
_entity.type
_entity.pdbx_description
1 polymer ?
#
loop_
_entity_poly.entity_id
_entity_poly.type
_entity_poly.pdbx_seq_one_letter_code
_entity_poly.pdbx_strand_id
1 'polypeptide(L)'
;MRSLAKLLVTIIILNSILAGCTKDKEISNIDENPTSTVIDLGNIIDVEKSNMCWDIPEEIKNIQFSFTPTSYEARVKPYIINEDLSNIENIHRFTGFTDEQKRMIAKNGFIVLPSQNTKLHHIYEYNEYLDIPNFVTTDVVLHLYHHFFGKSLIYVESEILSKDLEILTDNMLKKSIALLGKIEDKKLKVLQGKNVAYFLVAKMLVLGKDNVNVTVDNHILELAKKEYELIKEASGTNKSFLFEDQDLDYSQFTVRGHYSRNERLQNFFRTMMWYGFTPINLMNMETEELYYEETLKALLIAYTAFMEHDGSNDVRLWNNIYEPTGFYVGQSDDINILDMRELLVSVFGEDIDVNSLSDSTYKDKIHEGVKDLREPKITGKFIEKPVNKSFKFMGQRYILDGYIMQELMEPLKRPVPNGLDVMGVLGSKRGEELLFKVYEPHKAWPKYEEKYKELKSEVTSYKDELWQSNLYNGWLWSIQKQLTEYDKNSGMPIFMTNDGWRSKSLNAALSSYAELKHDTILYGKQPVAEAGGAMAVADQHYVEPNIELYDTMLWLMQYTVENLKARDLLNDGLLEGTKSHIKFLELLRTVSIKELNNEPLTEDEKNSLFWTGGHIEEIMNWYVFGSASEENVYNGAYSIEQSSMLVSDVATLPGEHYLSMGTGYFDEIYVVVPVKGKLYLTRGAVYSYYEFTSDKRLTDEEWWELHGLKTIKEEHFEYLEYGEPSKKLPAQPFWVNTFKSRTNNIEIEPPEVDWDNSNE
;
A
#
# COMPACT_ATOMS: atom_id res chain seq x y z
N MET A 1 -13.30 39.73 36.58
CA MET A 1 -13.77 39.22 35.29
C MET A 1 -13.65 37.68 35.16
N ARG A 2 -12.56 37.03 35.59
CA ARG A 2 -12.44 35.56 35.55
C ARG A 2 -13.44 34.77 36.45
N SER A 3 -13.99 35.40 37.46
CA SER A 3 -14.98 34.78 38.39
C SER A 3 -16.42 34.80 37.83
N LEU A 4 -16.77 35.78 36.99
CA LEU A 4 -18.11 35.87 36.37
C LEU A 4 -18.26 34.86 35.18
N ALA A 5 -17.19 34.57 34.44
CA ALA A 5 -17.22 33.63 33.33
C ALA A 5 -17.45 32.19 33.81
N LYS A 6 -16.84 31.80 34.95
CA LYS A 6 -17.09 30.45 35.54
C LYS A 6 -18.53 30.27 36.07
N LEU A 7 -19.14 31.35 36.53
CA LEU A 7 -20.55 31.27 37.04
C LEU A 7 -21.55 31.17 35.87
N LEU A 8 -21.27 31.80 34.71
CA LEU A 8 -22.14 31.68 33.52
C LEU A 8 -22.11 30.29 32.89
N VAL A 9 -20.93 29.68 32.81
CA VAL A 9 -20.79 28.31 32.28
C VAL A 9 -21.52 27.27 33.15
N THR A 10 -21.44 27.43 34.45
CA THR A 10 -22.14 26.54 35.40
C THR A 10 -23.67 26.68 35.32
N ILE A 11 -24.21 27.87 35.03
CA ILE A 11 -25.67 28.11 34.88
C ILE A 11 -26.17 27.57 33.51
N ILE A 12 -25.37 27.58 32.48
CA ILE A 12 -25.76 27.01 31.16
C ILE A 12 -25.78 25.48 31.21
N ILE A 13 -24.86 24.85 31.91
CA ILE A 13 -24.84 23.39 32.09
C ILE A 13 -25.98 22.91 32.98
N LEU A 14 -26.41 23.66 34.00
CA LEU A 14 -27.54 23.29 34.85
C LEU A 14 -28.90 23.43 34.13
N ASN A 15 -29.04 24.35 33.16
CA ASN A 15 -30.31 24.50 32.42
C ASN A 15 -30.47 23.47 31.27
N SER A 16 -29.40 22.83 30.79
CA SER A 16 -29.49 21.75 29.82
C SER A 16 -29.83 20.40 30.44
N ILE A 17 -29.66 20.23 31.77
CA ILE A 17 -29.97 18.98 32.48
C ILE A 17 -31.46 18.93 32.92
N LEU A 18 -32.19 20.08 32.91
CA LEU A 18 -33.59 20.16 33.37
C LEU A 18 -34.65 20.09 32.25
N ALA A 19 -34.23 20.00 30.98
CA ALA A 19 -35.14 19.94 29.82
C ALA A 19 -35.37 18.52 29.26
N GLY A 20 -34.78 17.47 29.87
CA GLY A 20 -34.74 16.09 29.36
C GLY A 20 -35.53 15.05 30.15
N CYS A 21 -36.36 15.42 31.13
CA CYS A 21 -37.13 14.46 31.91
C CYS A 21 -38.64 14.68 31.80
N THR A 22 -39.24 14.13 30.76
CA THR A 22 -40.63 13.65 30.81
C THR A 22 -40.91 12.69 29.64
N LYS A 23 -40.63 11.42 29.82
CA LYS A 23 -41.46 10.28 29.36
C LYS A 23 -41.00 9.02 30.06
N ASP A 24 -41.73 8.66 31.06
CA ASP A 24 -41.65 7.35 31.69
C ASP A 24 -41.91 6.27 30.63
N LYS A 25 -40.92 5.41 30.42
CA LYS A 25 -41.11 4.04 29.99
C LYS A 25 -40.32 3.18 30.95
N GLU A 26 -41.08 2.30 31.61
CA GLU A 26 -40.62 1.28 32.53
C GLU A 26 -39.37 0.58 32.00
N ILE A 27 -38.27 0.70 32.73
CA ILE A 27 -37.10 -0.16 32.59
C ILE A 27 -37.44 -1.41 33.38
N SER A 28 -37.99 -2.41 32.68
CA SER A 28 -38.08 -3.76 33.17
C SER A 28 -36.68 -4.36 33.27
N ASN A 29 -36.38 -4.97 34.41
CA ASN A 29 -35.20 -5.72 34.78
C ASN A 29 -34.38 -6.26 33.63
N ILE A 30 -33.13 -5.81 33.56
CA ILE A 30 -32.07 -6.50 32.76
C ILE A 30 -31.73 -7.74 33.58
N ASP A 31 -32.20 -8.89 33.13
CA ASP A 31 -31.74 -10.19 33.59
C ASP A 31 -30.25 -10.31 33.30
N GLU A 32 -29.45 -10.50 34.33
CA GLU A 32 -28.03 -10.86 34.26
C GLU A 32 -27.88 -12.33 33.82
N ASN A 33 -28.31 -12.63 32.61
CA ASN A 33 -27.87 -13.80 31.87
C ASN A 33 -27.58 -13.33 30.43
N PRO A 34 -26.35 -13.50 29.90
CA PRO A 34 -26.11 -13.31 28.48
C PRO A 34 -26.94 -14.38 27.77
N THR A 35 -28.11 -14.01 27.27
CA THR A 35 -28.80 -14.79 26.26
C THR A 35 -27.86 -14.96 25.10
N SER A 36 -27.26 -16.15 25.01
CA SER A 36 -26.59 -16.62 23.81
C SER A 36 -27.57 -16.35 22.66
N THR A 37 -27.26 -15.38 21.81
CA THR A 37 -27.92 -15.21 20.53
C THR A 37 -27.56 -16.46 19.73
N VAL A 38 -28.46 -17.45 19.77
CA VAL A 38 -28.41 -18.55 18.82
C VAL A 38 -28.51 -17.89 17.45
N ILE A 39 -27.40 -17.83 16.72
CA ILE A 39 -27.48 -17.61 15.29
C ILE A 39 -28.17 -18.85 14.79
N ASP A 40 -29.49 -18.75 14.63
CA ASP A 40 -30.26 -19.74 13.91
C ASP A 40 -29.58 -19.86 12.54
N LEU A 41 -28.91 -20.99 12.33
CA LEU A 41 -28.43 -21.41 11.03
C LEU A 41 -29.71 -21.72 10.20
N GLY A 42 -30.47 -20.63 9.93
CA GLY A 42 -31.77 -20.66 9.33
C GLY A 42 -31.82 -21.66 8.21
N ASN A 43 -32.62 -22.70 8.40
CA ASN A 43 -32.78 -23.86 7.53
C ASN A 43 -31.44 -24.34 6.97
N ILE A 44 -30.80 -25.28 7.69
CA ILE A 44 -29.68 -26.07 7.14
C ILE A 44 -30.09 -26.39 5.71
N ILE A 45 -29.28 -25.90 4.75
CA ILE A 45 -29.52 -26.08 3.32
C ILE A 45 -29.92 -27.54 3.12
N ASP A 46 -31.18 -27.78 2.75
CA ASP A 46 -31.66 -29.14 2.50
C ASP A 46 -31.00 -29.63 1.22
N VAL A 47 -29.84 -30.27 1.39
CA VAL A 47 -29.01 -30.81 0.30
C VAL A 47 -29.56 -32.19 -0.11
N GLU A 48 -30.89 -32.39 -0.11
CA GLU A 48 -31.47 -33.71 -0.49
C GLU A 48 -31.11 -34.17 -1.90
N LYS A 49 -30.79 -33.23 -2.78
CA LYS A 49 -30.04 -33.47 -4.04
C LYS A 49 -29.03 -32.32 -4.19
N SER A 50 -27.75 -32.63 -4.07
CA SER A 50 -26.71 -31.64 -4.35
C SER A 50 -26.73 -31.34 -5.85
N ASN A 51 -27.56 -30.39 -6.27
CA ASN A 51 -27.40 -29.83 -7.57
C ASN A 51 -26.08 -29.03 -7.53
N MET A 52 -25.21 -29.33 -8.47
CA MET A 52 -24.00 -28.53 -8.68
C MET A 52 -24.34 -27.42 -9.67
N CYS A 53 -23.94 -26.23 -9.36
CA CYS A 53 -23.97 -25.10 -10.27
C CYS A 53 -22.53 -24.78 -10.67
N TRP A 54 -22.12 -25.17 -11.85
CA TRP A 54 -20.75 -25.01 -12.35
C TRP A 54 -20.51 -23.65 -13.03
N ASP A 55 -21.45 -22.74 -12.94
CA ASP A 55 -21.34 -21.41 -13.53
C ASP A 55 -20.19 -20.62 -12.90
N ILE A 56 -19.44 -19.94 -13.75
CA ILE A 56 -18.37 -19.02 -13.37
C ILE A 56 -18.82 -17.61 -13.77
N PRO A 57 -18.59 -16.59 -12.93
CA PRO A 57 -18.85 -15.20 -13.29
C PRO A 57 -18.11 -14.79 -14.56
N GLU A 58 -18.71 -13.93 -15.36
CA GLU A 58 -18.05 -13.36 -16.53
C GLU A 58 -16.82 -12.54 -16.12
N GLU A 59 -15.75 -12.65 -16.89
CA GLU A 59 -14.53 -11.87 -16.67
C GLU A 59 -14.79 -10.40 -16.92
N ILE A 60 -14.48 -9.55 -15.93
CA ILE A 60 -14.53 -8.10 -16.08
C ILE A 60 -13.27 -7.65 -16.81
N LYS A 61 -13.42 -7.22 -18.06
CA LYS A 61 -12.30 -6.71 -18.86
C LYS A 61 -11.96 -5.28 -18.48
N ASN A 62 -10.69 -5.03 -18.25
CA ASN A 62 -10.20 -3.69 -18.00
C ASN A 62 -10.39 -2.78 -19.21
N ILE A 63 -10.89 -1.58 -18.97
CA ILE A 63 -10.91 -0.50 -19.95
C ILE A 63 -9.46 -0.10 -20.21
N GLN A 64 -9.00 -0.23 -21.45
CA GLN A 64 -7.64 0.08 -21.86
C GLN A 64 -7.54 1.46 -22.47
N PHE A 65 -6.46 2.18 -22.17
CA PHE A 65 -6.13 3.47 -22.75
C PHE A 65 -4.80 3.39 -23.49
N SER A 66 -4.75 4.00 -24.67
CA SER A 66 -3.50 4.10 -25.40
C SER A 66 -2.53 5.00 -24.65
N PHE A 67 -1.33 4.50 -24.36
CA PHE A 67 -0.24 5.32 -23.84
C PHE A 67 0.52 5.93 -25.01
N THR A 68 0.67 7.26 -25.01
CA THR A 68 1.46 7.98 -26.01
C THR A 68 2.40 8.95 -25.30
N PRO A 69 3.71 8.68 -25.28
CA PRO A 69 4.68 9.59 -24.67
C PRO A 69 4.64 10.97 -25.32
N THR A 70 4.69 12.00 -24.51
CA THR A 70 4.78 13.39 -24.97
C THR A 70 6.15 13.64 -25.59
N SER A 71 6.18 14.16 -26.82
CA SER A 71 7.43 14.57 -27.46
C SER A 71 7.87 15.93 -26.94
N TYR A 72 9.08 16.02 -26.43
CA TYR A 72 9.70 17.27 -25.98
C TYR A 72 11.18 17.32 -26.36
N GLU A 73 11.77 18.51 -26.33
CA GLU A 73 13.20 18.71 -26.52
C GLU A 73 13.73 19.60 -25.39
N ALA A 74 14.67 19.10 -24.61
CA ALA A 74 15.30 19.89 -23.57
C ALA A 74 16.37 20.83 -24.15
N ARG A 75 16.25 22.13 -23.84
CA ARG A 75 17.13 23.20 -24.39
C ARG A 75 17.64 24.14 -23.29
N VAL A 76 17.69 23.69 -22.06
CA VAL A 76 18.18 24.50 -20.94
C VAL A 76 19.68 24.77 -21.15
N LYS A 77 20.08 26.04 -21.17
CA LYS A 77 21.48 26.42 -21.32
C LYS A 77 22.26 26.06 -20.08
N PRO A 78 23.47 25.46 -20.21
CA PRO A 78 24.32 25.22 -19.04
C PRO A 78 24.63 26.52 -18.29
N TYR A 79 24.61 26.46 -16.99
CA TYR A 79 24.93 27.56 -16.07
C TYR A 79 25.93 27.12 -15.00
N ILE A 80 26.59 28.06 -14.37
CA ILE A 80 27.56 27.83 -13.31
C ILE A 80 27.07 28.53 -12.05
N ILE A 81 27.18 27.87 -10.91
CA ILE A 81 26.88 28.40 -9.60
C ILE A 81 28.18 28.71 -8.89
N ASN A 82 28.37 29.94 -8.41
CA ASN A 82 29.54 30.33 -7.65
C ASN A 82 29.56 29.58 -6.30
N GLU A 83 30.77 29.24 -5.81
CA GLU A 83 30.89 28.53 -4.51
C GLU A 83 30.35 29.32 -3.33
N ASP A 84 30.36 30.66 -3.40
CA ASP A 84 29.79 31.58 -2.42
C ASP A 84 28.30 31.88 -2.64
N LEU A 85 27.71 31.33 -3.71
CA LEU A 85 26.34 31.53 -4.17
C LEU A 85 26.01 32.96 -4.63
N SER A 86 27.02 33.85 -4.80
CA SER A 86 26.86 35.27 -5.06
C SER A 86 26.15 35.61 -6.37
N ASN A 87 26.01 34.65 -7.30
CA ASN A 87 25.31 34.83 -8.57
C ASN A 87 23.86 34.32 -8.57
N ILE A 88 23.29 34.08 -7.40
CA ILE A 88 21.88 33.74 -7.21
C ILE A 88 21.15 35.01 -6.76
N GLU A 89 20.16 35.46 -7.52
CA GLU A 89 19.49 36.77 -7.35
C GLU A 89 18.85 36.94 -5.97
N ASN A 90 18.18 35.90 -5.46
CA ASN A 90 17.45 35.95 -4.18
C ASN A 90 18.20 35.29 -3.01
N ILE A 91 19.53 35.06 -3.13
CA ILE A 91 20.30 34.38 -2.06
C ILE A 91 20.31 35.14 -0.75
N HIS A 92 20.19 36.48 -0.80
CA HIS A 92 20.14 37.34 0.39
C HIS A 92 19.00 37.04 1.33
N ARG A 93 17.93 36.40 0.85
CA ARG A 93 16.77 35.96 1.64
C ARG A 93 17.01 34.68 2.41
N PHE A 94 18.10 33.94 2.13
CA PHE A 94 18.42 32.65 2.74
C PHE A 94 19.75 32.75 3.50
N THR A 95 19.67 32.87 4.81
CA THR A 95 20.86 32.95 5.67
C THR A 95 21.11 31.60 6.36
N GLY A 96 22.30 31.42 6.95
CA GLY A 96 22.62 30.22 7.71
C GLY A 96 23.27 29.05 6.96
N PHE A 97 23.40 29.09 5.62
CA PHE A 97 24.14 28.05 4.88
C PHE A 97 25.62 27.99 5.32
N THR A 98 26.06 26.81 5.74
CA THR A 98 27.47 26.52 6.01
C THR A 98 28.28 26.48 4.71
N ASP A 99 29.62 26.63 4.82
CA ASP A 99 30.48 26.52 3.62
C ASP A 99 30.42 25.14 2.96
N GLU A 100 30.15 24.08 3.71
CA GLU A 100 29.96 22.75 3.15
C GLU A 100 28.65 22.65 2.35
N GLN A 101 27.57 23.22 2.87
CA GLN A 101 26.28 23.29 2.19
C GLN A 101 26.35 24.15 0.92
N LYS A 102 27.03 25.29 0.97
CA LYS A 102 27.27 26.14 -0.22
C LYS A 102 28.04 25.38 -1.31
N ARG A 103 29.12 24.67 -0.95
CA ARG A 103 29.87 23.83 -1.90
C ARG A 103 29.00 22.71 -2.48
N MET A 104 28.10 22.11 -1.69
CA MET A 104 27.17 21.09 -2.18
C MET A 104 26.19 21.68 -3.20
N ILE A 105 25.61 22.86 -2.93
CA ILE A 105 24.75 23.59 -3.87
C ILE A 105 25.52 23.93 -5.16
N ALA A 106 26.71 24.50 -5.05
CA ALA A 106 27.52 24.84 -6.21
C ALA A 106 27.89 23.64 -7.07
N LYS A 107 28.15 22.48 -6.44
CA LYS A 107 28.52 21.23 -7.12
C LYS A 107 27.32 20.54 -7.75
N ASN A 108 26.22 20.41 -7.03
CA ASN A 108 25.07 19.58 -7.44
C ASN A 108 23.96 20.40 -8.12
N GLY A 109 23.93 21.73 -7.92
CA GLY A 109 22.81 22.59 -8.29
C GLY A 109 21.66 22.58 -7.27
N PHE A 110 21.79 21.82 -6.19
CA PHE A 110 20.77 21.70 -5.13
C PHE A 110 21.36 21.12 -3.85
N ILE A 111 20.56 21.20 -2.78
CA ILE A 111 20.81 20.52 -1.50
C ILE A 111 19.48 20.12 -0.85
N VAL A 112 19.49 19.03 -0.09
CA VAL A 112 18.38 18.63 0.79
C VAL A 112 18.79 18.85 2.24
N LEU A 113 17.88 19.42 3.04
CA LEU A 113 18.07 19.70 4.45
C LEU A 113 16.98 18.99 5.28
N PRO A 114 17.33 18.41 6.45
CA PRO A 114 16.35 17.74 7.29
C PRO A 114 15.31 18.70 7.82
N SER A 115 14.06 18.27 7.93
CA SER A 115 12.98 19.01 8.57
C SER A 115 12.12 18.08 9.45
N GLN A 116 11.14 18.66 10.16
CA GLN A 116 10.15 17.90 10.95
C GLN A 116 8.74 18.08 10.38
N ASN A 117 8.61 18.29 9.07
CA ASN A 117 7.32 18.38 8.42
C ASN A 117 6.74 16.98 8.20
N THR A 118 5.63 16.67 8.86
CA THR A 118 4.88 15.43 8.65
C THR A 118 4.10 15.46 7.35
N LYS A 119 3.79 16.64 6.83
CA LYS A 119 2.95 16.86 5.66
C LYS A 119 3.68 17.64 4.58
N LEU A 120 3.58 17.15 3.35
CA LEU A 120 4.30 17.70 2.21
C LEU A 120 3.84 19.12 1.87
N HIS A 121 2.54 19.42 1.89
CA HIS A 121 1.99 20.73 1.53
C HIS A 121 2.40 21.83 2.49
N HIS A 122 2.66 21.56 3.78
CA HIS A 122 3.13 22.57 4.73
C HIS A 122 4.41 23.28 4.27
N ILE A 123 5.32 22.59 3.57
CA ILE A 123 6.54 23.22 3.04
C ILE A 123 6.18 24.23 1.94
N TYR A 124 5.22 23.90 1.08
CA TYR A 124 4.77 24.78 -0.01
C TYR A 124 3.93 25.94 0.53
N GLU A 125 3.03 25.72 1.47
CA GLU A 125 2.27 26.78 2.16
C GLU A 125 3.19 27.76 2.87
N TYR A 126 4.24 27.25 3.54
CA TYR A 126 5.23 28.11 4.18
C TYR A 126 5.99 28.97 3.16
N ASN A 127 6.19 28.47 1.92
CA ASN A 127 6.74 29.25 0.82
C ASN A 127 5.78 30.37 0.38
N GLU A 128 4.48 30.09 0.35
CA GLU A 128 3.43 31.08 0.04
C GLU A 128 3.46 32.23 1.05
N TYR A 129 3.52 31.93 2.36
CA TYR A 129 3.60 32.95 3.42
C TYR A 129 4.86 33.80 3.35
N LEU A 130 5.97 33.24 2.94
CA LEU A 130 7.26 33.91 2.88
C LEU A 130 7.62 34.42 1.49
N ASP A 131 6.73 34.30 0.51
CA ASP A 131 6.98 34.67 -0.88
C ASP A 131 8.29 34.06 -1.42
N ILE A 132 8.42 32.73 -1.25
CA ILE A 132 9.55 31.95 -1.73
C ILE A 132 9.14 31.22 -3.00
N PRO A 133 9.97 31.22 -4.06
CA PRO A 133 9.67 30.46 -5.26
C PRO A 133 9.58 28.96 -4.97
N ASN A 134 8.46 28.33 -5.32
CA ASN A 134 8.25 26.90 -5.21
C ASN A 134 9.12 26.11 -6.19
N PHE A 135 9.70 25.00 -5.73
CA PHE A 135 10.22 23.93 -6.54
C PHE A 135 9.32 22.70 -6.39
N VAL A 136 8.43 22.48 -7.35
CA VAL A 136 7.47 21.35 -7.27
C VAL A 136 8.17 20.08 -7.70
N THR A 137 8.36 19.14 -6.76
CA THR A 137 9.09 17.88 -6.97
C THR A 137 8.20 16.78 -7.51
N THR A 138 8.80 15.77 -8.10
CA THR A 138 8.12 14.50 -8.46
C THR A 138 7.65 13.72 -7.23
N ASP A 139 8.24 13.94 -6.07
CA ASP A 139 7.81 13.37 -4.78
C ASP A 139 6.36 13.75 -4.47
N VAL A 140 5.93 14.98 -4.80
CA VAL A 140 4.52 15.42 -4.68
C VAL A 140 3.58 14.51 -5.46
N VAL A 141 3.94 14.23 -6.71
CA VAL A 141 3.09 13.46 -7.64
C VAL A 141 2.92 12.02 -7.19
N LEU A 142 4.03 11.40 -6.76
CA LEU A 142 4.02 10.04 -6.26
C LEU A 142 3.21 9.93 -4.96
N HIS A 143 3.36 10.90 -4.05
CA HIS A 143 2.65 10.95 -2.77
C HIS A 143 1.14 11.17 -2.94
N LEU A 144 0.73 12.05 -3.84
CA LEU A 144 -0.71 12.22 -4.13
C LEU A 144 -1.35 10.95 -4.69
N TYR A 145 -0.63 10.19 -5.52
CA TYR A 145 -1.14 8.91 -6.03
C TYR A 145 -1.25 7.85 -4.93
N HIS A 146 -0.28 7.76 -4.02
CA HIS A 146 -0.36 6.93 -2.82
C HIS A 146 -1.67 7.19 -2.05
N HIS A 147 -1.99 8.45 -1.76
CA HIS A 147 -3.23 8.78 -1.06
C HIS A 147 -4.48 8.38 -1.83
N PHE A 148 -4.53 8.61 -3.13
CA PHE A 148 -5.66 8.18 -3.96
C PHE A 148 -5.83 6.66 -3.94
N PHE A 149 -4.75 5.93 -4.22
CA PHE A 149 -4.74 4.46 -4.25
C PHE A 149 -5.18 3.89 -2.90
N GLY A 150 -4.51 4.29 -1.80
CA GLY A 150 -4.80 3.81 -0.46
C GLY A 150 -6.24 4.10 -0.04
N LYS A 151 -6.75 5.33 -0.27
CA LYS A 151 -8.12 5.69 0.12
C LYS A 151 -9.19 4.98 -0.68
N SER A 152 -8.98 4.79 -1.98
CA SER A 152 -9.90 4.02 -2.80
C SER A 152 -9.95 2.55 -2.34
N LEU A 153 -8.81 1.97 -2.00
CA LEU A 153 -8.73 0.60 -1.51
C LEU A 153 -9.45 0.43 -0.16
N ILE A 154 -9.21 1.34 0.79
CA ILE A 154 -9.88 1.32 2.10
C ILE A 154 -11.40 1.41 1.95
N TYR A 155 -11.88 2.29 1.09
CA TYR A 155 -13.33 2.41 0.81
C TYR A 155 -13.89 1.08 0.29
N VAL A 156 -13.23 0.47 -0.70
CA VAL A 156 -13.64 -0.80 -1.29
C VAL A 156 -13.65 -1.91 -0.24
N GLU A 157 -12.60 -2.03 0.56
CA GLU A 157 -12.49 -3.06 1.60
C GLU A 157 -13.50 -2.89 2.74
N SER A 158 -13.61 -1.67 3.27
CA SER A 158 -14.49 -1.42 4.43
C SER A 158 -15.96 -1.45 4.07
N GLU A 159 -16.35 -0.88 2.94
CA GLU A 159 -17.76 -0.69 2.59
C GLU A 159 -18.33 -1.77 1.68
N ILE A 160 -17.50 -2.47 0.92
CA ILE A 160 -17.93 -3.44 -0.07
C ILE A 160 -17.44 -4.84 0.28
N LEU A 161 -16.11 -5.09 0.22
CA LEU A 161 -15.56 -6.45 0.30
C LEU A 161 -15.78 -7.10 1.67
N SER A 162 -15.73 -6.36 2.77
CA SER A 162 -15.95 -6.93 4.10
C SER A 162 -17.36 -7.51 4.29
N LYS A 163 -18.36 -6.95 3.60
CA LYS A 163 -19.75 -7.48 3.61
C LYS A 163 -19.83 -8.79 2.82
N ASP A 164 -19.25 -8.82 1.62
CA ASP A 164 -19.22 -10.01 0.78
C ASP A 164 -18.39 -11.15 1.44
N LEU A 165 -17.30 -10.80 2.13
CA LEU A 165 -16.45 -11.75 2.87
C LEU A 165 -17.21 -12.40 4.03
N GLU A 166 -18.02 -11.62 4.77
CA GLU A 166 -18.85 -12.17 5.84
C GLU A 166 -19.90 -13.15 5.29
N ILE A 167 -20.61 -12.77 4.23
CA ILE A 167 -21.64 -13.61 3.59
C ILE A 167 -21.01 -14.87 3.01
N LEU A 168 -19.91 -14.74 2.27
CA LEU A 168 -19.16 -15.86 1.68
C LEU A 168 -18.74 -16.85 2.78
N THR A 169 -18.13 -16.36 3.85
CA THR A 169 -17.66 -17.19 4.97
C THR A 169 -18.81 -17.93 5.64
N ASP A 170 -19.94 -17.25 5.84
CA ASP A 170 -21.14 -17.86 6.42
C ASP A 170 -21.71 -18.98 5.53
N ASN A 171 -21.85 -18.72 4.25
CA ASN A 171 -22.34 -19.71 3.28
C ASN A 171 -21.41 -20.92 3.19
N MET A 172 -20.10 -20.71 3.07
CA MET A 172 -19.11 -21.78 3.00
C MET A 172 -19.12 -22.66 4.25
N LEU A 173 -19.25 -22.04 5.44
CA LEU A 173 -19.39 -22.81 6.70
C LEU A 173 -20.66 -23.65 6.73
N LYS A 174 -21.81 -23.06 6.40
CA LYS A 174 -23.12 -23.75 6.39
C LYS A 174 -23.12 -24.92 5.41
N LYS A 175 -22.65 -24.69 4.18
CA LYS A 175 -22.54 -25.73 3.15
C LYS A 175 -21.55 -26.82 3.55
N SER A 176 -20.41 -26.47 4.17
CA SER A 176 -19.43 -27.44 4.66
C SER A 176 -20.01 -28.36 5.74
N ILE A 177 -20.82 -27.83 6.67
CA ILE A 177 -21.51 -28.60 7.70
C ILE A 177 -22.55 -29.53 7.06
N ALA A 178 -23.36 -29.02 6.13
CA ALA A 178 -24.36 -29.82 5.43
C ALA A 178 -23.72 -30.97 4.64
N LEU A 179 -22.61 -30.69 3.94
CA LEU A 179 -21.84 -31.69 3.19
C LEU A 179 -21.24 -32.78 4.11
N LEU A 180 -20.73 -32.38 5.30
CA LEU A 180 -20.21 -33.30 6.30
C LEU A 180 -21.29 -34.36 6.71
N GLY A 181 -22.55 -33.93 6.79
CA GLY A 181 -23.68 -34.84 7.07
C GLY A 181 -23.96 -35.92 5.98
N LYS A 182 -23.58 -35.63 4.72
CA LYS A 182 -23.84 -36.49 3.57
C LYS A 182 -22.72 -37.47 3.24
N ILE A 183 -21.50 -37.16 3.65
CA ILE A 183 -20.36 -38.05 3.41
C ILE A 183 -20.51 -39.33 4.23
N GLU A 184 -20.44 -40.47 3.55
CA GLU A 184 -20.53 -41.80 4.16
C GLU A 184 -19.17 -42.38 4.53
N ASP A 185 -18.15 -42.16 3.67
CA ASP A 185 -16.79 -42.61 3.93
C ASP A 185 -16.16 -41.93 5.14
N LYS A 186 -15.61 -42.73 6.04
CA LYS A 186 -15.07 -42.23 7.33
C LYS A 186 -13.85 -41.35 7.16
N LYS A 187 -12.97 -41.64 6.18
CA LYS A 187 -11.77 -40.83 5.96
C LYS A 187 -12.14 -39.48 5.33
N LEU A 188 -12.97 -39.52 4.29
CA LEU A 188 -13.47 -38.32 3.64
C LEU A 188 -14.24 -37.42 4.63
N LYS A 189 -14.97 -38.04 5.56
CA LYS A 189 -15.69 -37.35 6.63
C LYS A 189 -14.75 -36.62 7.59
N VAL A 190 -13.60 -37.18 7.93
CA VAL A 190 -12.56 -36.54 8.73
C VAL A 190 -11.97 -35.33 7.99
N LEU A 191 -11.68 -35.48 6.69
CA LEU A 191 -11.15 -34.36 5.87
C LEU A 191 -12.14 -33.22 5.76
N GLN A 192 -13.44 -33.54 5.52
CA GLN A 192 -14.48 -32.50 5.51
C GLN A 192 -14.68 -31.86 6.90
N GLY A 193 -14.50 -32.59 7.98
CA GLY A 193 -14.49 -32.02 9.34
C GLY A 193 -13.40 -30.96 9.54
N LYS A 194 -12.20 -31.19 8.95
CA LYS A 194 -11.14 -30.16 8.92
C LYS A 194 -11.53 -28.94 8.09
N ASN A 195 -12.22 -29.12 6.96
CA ASN A 195 -12.75 -28.01 6.17
C ASN A 195 -13.82 -27.20 6.93
N VAL A 196 -14.69 -27.87 7.67
CA VAL A 196 -15.64 -27.20 8.59
C VAL A 196 -14.89 -26.37 9.62
N ALA A 197 -13.83 -26.92 10.25
CA ALA A 197 -12.99 -26.16 11.18
C ALA A 197 -12.31 -24.96 10.53
N TYR A 198 -11.84 -25.09 9.27
CA TYR A 198 -11.21 -24.02 8.49
C TYR A 198 -12.16 -22.82 8.30
N PHE A 199 -13.40 -23.07 7.86
CA PHE A 199 -14.40 -22.00 7.72
C PHE A 199 -14.94 -21.49 9.05
N LEU A 200 -14.94 -22.33 10.10
CA LEU A 200 -15.30 -21.90 11.45
C LEU A 200 -14.27 -20.95 12.05
N VAL A 201 -12.96 -21.17 11.81
CA VAL A 201 -11.90 -20.20 12.15
C VAL A 201 -12.17 -18.87 11.46
N ALA A 202 -12.42 -18.87 10.15
CA ALA A 202 -12.73 -17.65 9.40
C ALA A 202 -13.96 -16.92 9.96
N LYS A 203 -15.03 -17.66 10.32
CA LYS A 203 -16.24 -17.07 10.94
C LYS A 203 -15.94 -16.45 12.30
N MET A 204 -15.08 -17.08 13.11
CA MET A 204 -14.62 -16.52 14.39
C MET A 204 -13.78 -15.24 14.19
N LEU A 205 -13.00 -15.15 13.11
CA LEU A 205 -12.22 -13.97 12.77
C LEU A 205 -13.09 -12.80 12.31
N VAL A 206 -14.12 -13.08 11.52
CA VAL A 206 -15.05 -12.05 11.01
C VAL A 206 -15.92 -11.45 12.11
N LEU A 207 -16.50 -12.29 12.99
CA LEU A 207 -17.51 -11.87 14.00
C LEU A 207 -16.94 -11.70 15.41
N GLY A 208 -15.74 -12.21 15.67
CA GLY A 208 -15.25 -12.43 17.02
C GLY A 208 -15.74 -13.79 17.60
N LYS A 209 -14.85 -14.46 18.35
CA LYS A 209 -15.03 -15.84 18.84
C LYS A 209 -16.31 -16.07 19.62
N ASP A 210 -16.66 -15.13 20.48
CA ASP A 210 -17.80 -15.26 21.42
C ASP A 210 -19.14 -15.01 20.73
N ASN A 211 -19.14 -14.46 19.53
CA ASN A 211 -20.31 -14.17 18.72
C ASN A 211 -20.71 -15.32 17.78
N VAL A 212 -19.92 -16.40 17.74
CA VAL A 212 -20.17 -17.55 16.87
C VAL A 212 -20.83 -18.67 17.66
N ASN A 213 -22.10 -18.91 17.37
CA ASN A 213 -22.85 -20.04 17.93
C ASN A 213 -23.17 -21.02 16.80
N VAL A 214 -22.50 -22.19 16.82
CA VAL A 214 -22.65 -23.22 15.81
C VAL A 214 -22.70 -24.60 16.48
N THR A 215 -23.59 -25.46 16.00
CA THR A 215 -23.67 -26.86 16.45
C THR A 215 -22.83 -27.76 15.54
N VAL A 216 -21.63 -28.10 15.98
CA VAL A 216 -20.70 -29.02 15.33
C VAL A 216 -20.14 -30.00 16.35
N ASP A 217 -19.46 -31.03 15.87
CA ASP A 217 -18.73 -31.95 16.73
C ASP A 217 -17.72 -31.20 17.62
N ASN A 218 -17.64 -31.58 18.90
CA ASN A 218 -16.75 -30.91 19.85
C ASN A 218 -15.28 -30.92 19.42
N HIS A 219 -14.84 -31.97 18.73
CA HIS A 219 -13.46 -32.05 18.23
C HIS A 219 -13.20 -30.98 17.14
N ILE A 220 -14.14 -30.78 16.21
CA ILE A 220 -14.06 -29.74 15.17
C ILE A 220 -14.01 -28.34 15.83
N LEU A 221 -14.87 -28.11 16.81
CA LEU A 221 -14.91 -26.83 17.55
C LEU A 221 -13.60 -26.56 18.29
N GLU A 222 -13.03 -27.54 18.96
CA GLU A 222 -11.77 -27.40 19.69
C GLU A 222 -10.57 -27.17 18.75
N LEU A 223 -10.53 -27.80 17.59
CA LEU A 223 -9.51 -27.52 16.57
C LEU A 223 -9.59 -26.07 16.09
N ALA A 224 -10.79 -25.61 15.75
CA ALA A 224 -11.00 -24.23 15.29
C ALA A 224 -10.63 -23.18 16.37
N LYS A 225 -10.98 -23.42 17.64
CA LYS A 225 -10.62 -22.52 18.74
C LYS A 225 -9.12 -22.41 18.94
N LYS A 226 -8.40 -23.53 18.91
CA LYS A 226 -6.94 -23.55 19.10
C LYS A 226 -6.23 -22.79 17.95
N GLU A 227 -6.67 -23.00 16.74
CA GLU A 227 -6.14 -22.30 15.57
C GLU A 227 -6.42 -20.80 15.65
N TYR A 228 -7.66 -20.40 16.03
CA TYR A 228 -8.04 -19.01 16.25
C TYR A 228 -7.15 -18.31 17.29
N GLU A 229 -6.81 -18.98 18.40
CA GLU A 229 -5.95 -18.38 19.43
C GLU A 229 -4.54 -18.12 18.90
N LEU A 230 -3.93 -19.02 18.11
CA LEU A 230 -2.64 -18.79 17.47
C LEU A 230 -2.67 -17.57 16.54
N ILE A 231 -3.75 -17.44 15.75
CA ILE A 231 -3.94 -16.29 14.84
C ILE A 231 -4.08 -14.99 15.64
N LYS A 232 -4.81 -15.00 16.76
CA LYS A 232 -5.01 -13.81 17.60
C LYS A 232 -3.75 -13.43 18.38
N GLU A 233 -2.93 -14.40 18.79
CA GLU A 233 -1.63 -14.18 19.41
C GLU A 233 -0.64 -13.56 18.41
N ALA A 234 -0.75 -13.89 17.13
CA ALA A 234 0.04 -13.36 16.03
C ALA A 234 1.55 -13.39 16.31
N SER A 235 2.07 -14.51 16.85
CA SER A 235 3.44 -14.59 17.36
C SER A 235 4.20 -15.79 16.81
N GLY A 236 5.32 -15.51 16.15
CA GLY A 236 6.31 -16.49 15.73
C GLY A 236 5.81 -17.61 14.82
N THR A 237 6.61 -18.65 14.67
CA THR A 237 6.27 -19.83 13.88
C THR A 237 5.78 -20.96 14.81
N ASN A 238 4.62 -21.51 14.54
CA ASN A 238 4.00 -22.58 15.30
C ASN A 238 3.37 -23.63 14.35
N LYS A 239 3.22 -24.86 14.87
CA LYS A 239 2.47 -25.90 14.15
C LYS A 239 0.98 -25.57 14.14
N SER A 240 0.37 -25.65 12.96
CA SER A 240 -1.06 -25.54 12.82
C SER A 240 -1.79 -26.76 13.39
N PHE A 241 -2.96 -26.55 13.97
CA PHE A 241 -3.85 -27.63 14.41
C PHE A 241 -4.71 -28.19 13.28
N LEU A 242 -4.82 -27.47 12.15
CA LEU A 242 -5.58 -27.87 10.97
C LEU A 242 -4.69 -28.41 9.83
N PHE A 243 -3.43 -28.00 9.80
CA PHE A 243 -2.42 -28.37 8.82
C PHE A 243 -1.24 -29.02 9.56
N GLU A 244 -1.46 -30.22 10.10
CA GLU A 244 -0.62 -30.89 11.12
C GLU A 244 0.86 -31.04 10.76
N ASP A 245 1.17 -31.10 9.47
CA ASP A 245 2.55 -31.22 8.97
C ASP A 245 3.19 -29.89 8.57
N GLN A 246 2.55 -28.74 8.93
CA GLN A 246 3.01 -27.44 8.53
C GLN A 246 3.28 -26.52 9.72
N ASP A 247 4.47 -25.93 9.70
CA ASP A 247 4.81 -24.79 10.55
C ASP A 247 4.41 -23.50 9.83
N LEU A 248 3.44 -22.75 10.39
CA LEU A 248 2.99 -21.46 9.88
C LEU A 248 3.61 -20.31 10.65
N ASP A 249 4.00 -19.25 9.94
CA ASP A 249 4.44 -17.99 10.55
C ASP A 249 3.23 -17.15 10.96
N TYR A 250 2.76 -17.31 12.21
CA TYR A 250 1.63 -16.57 12.74
C TYR A 250 1.91 -15.08 12.91
N SER A 251 3.16 -14.61 12.87
CA SER A 251 3.46 -13.19 12.88
C SER A 251 2.86 -12.44 11.67
N GLN A 252 2.52 -13.16 10.59
CA GLN A 252 1.81 -12.60 9.43
C GLN A 252 0.43 -12.02 9.80
N PHE A 253 -0.23 -12.55 10.85
CA PHE A 253 -1.52 -12.07 11.34
C PHE A 253 -1.44 -10.83 12.23
N THR A 254 -0.23 -10.29 12.49
CA THR A 254 -0.05 -9.00 13.13
C THR A 254 -0.73 -7.92 12.31
N VAL A 255 -1.79 -7.32 12.86
CA VAL A 255 -2.52 -6.24 12.22
C VAL A 255 -1.64 -4.99 12.17
N ARG A 256 -1.46 -4.41 11.01
CA ARG A 256 -0.60 -3.26 10.76
C ARG A 256 -1.09 -2.44 9.56
N GLY A 257 -0.49 -1.28 9.31
CA GLY A 257 -1.03 -0.36 8.33
C GLY A 257 -2.47 0.04 8.67
N HIS A 258 -3.29 0.33 7.69
CA HIS A 258 -4.65 0.81 7.90
C HIS A 258 -5.59 -0.16 8.62
N TYR A 259 -5.25 -1.40 8.65
CA TYR A 259 -6.10 -2.39 9.31
C TYR A 259 -6.10 -2.23 10.83
N SER A 260 -5.14 -1.49 11.43
CA SER A 260 -5.14 -1.18 12.87
C SER A 260 -6.29 -0.26 13.32
N ARG A 261 -6.92 0.49 12.42
CA ARG A 261 -7.83 1.60 12.70
C ARG A 261 -9.15 1.26 13.38
N ASN A 262 -9.78 0.17 12.98
CA ASN A 262 -11.05 -0.25 13.57
C ASN A 262 -11.19 -1.77 13.50
N GLU A 263 -12.10 -2.29 14.34
CA GLU A 263 -12.31 -3.74 14.49
C GLU A 263 -12.72 -4.41 13.17
N ARG A 264 -13.52 -3.74 12.33
CA ARG A 264 -13.99 -4.30 11.06
C ARG A 264 -12.81 -4.57 10.09
N LEU A 265 -11.91 -3.60 9.95
CA LEU A 265 -10.70 -3.75 9.14
C LEU A 265 -9.73 -4.77 9.74
N GLN A 266 -9.57 -4.81 11.07
CA GLN A 266 -8.77 -5.85 11.74
C GLN A 266 -9.29 -7.26 11.46
N ASN A 267 -10.60 -7.43 11.51
CA ASN A 267 -11.25 -8.71 11.24
C ASN A 267 -11.15 -9.09 9.76
N PHE A 268 -11.35 -8.12 8.86
CA PHE A 268 -11.13 -8.29 7.43
C PHE A 268 -9.69 -8.75 7.13
N PHE A 269 -8.69 -8.04 7.69
CA PHE A 269 -7.27 -8.39 7.53
C PHE A 269 -6.98 -9.83 7.94
N ARG A 270 -7.36 -10.22 9.17
CA ARG A 270 -7.06 -11.57 9.68
C ARG A 270 -7.78 -12.65 8.88
N THR A 271 -9.00 -12.39 8.44
CA THR A 271 -9.78 -13.36 7.64
C THR A 271 -9.20 -13.51 6.23
N MET A 272 -8.86 -12.42 5.56
CA MET A 272 -8.21 -12.46 4.25
C MET A 272 -6.81 -13.07 4.34
N MET A 273 -6.04 -12.76 5.40
CA MET A 273 -4.75 -13.40 5.65
C MET A 273 -4.93 -14.90 5.90
N TRP A 274 -5.96 -15.32 6.63
CA TRP A 274 -6.26 -16.75 6.81
C TRP A 274 -6.54 -17.45 5.49
N TYR A 275 -7.35 -16.87 4.63
CA TYR A 275 -7.69 -17.45 3.33
C TYR A 275 -6.54 -17.39 2.30
N GLY A 276 -5.65 -16.43 2.42
CA GLY A 276 -4.58 -16.16 1.46
C GLY A 276 -3.23 -16.74 1.81
N PHE A 277 -2.92 -16.87 3.09
CA PHE A 277 -1.60 -17.32 3.57
C PHE A 277 -1.56 -18.83 3.85
N THR A 278 -2.65 -19.44 4.34
CA THR A 278 -2.68 -20.86 4.71
C THR A 278 -2.78 -21.79 3.49
N PRO A 279 -1.74 -22.58 3.18
CA PRO A 279 -1.74 -23.44 2.01
C PRO A 279 -2.31 -24.83 2.33
N ILE A 280 -3.05 -25.40 1.39
CA ILE A 280 -3.32 -26.84 1.32
C ILE A 280 -2.39 -27.42 0.26
N ASN A 281 -1.38 -28.16 0.66
CA ASN A 281 -0.37 -28.70 -0.25
C ASN A 281 -0.95 -29.85 -1.06
N LEU A 282 -0.83 -29.78 -2.39
CA LEU A 282 -1.36 -30.78 -3.31
C LEU A 282 -0.28 -31.76 -3.77
N MET A 283 0.90 -31.23 -4.07
CA MET A 283 1.99 -32.01 -4.66
C MET A 283 3.35 -31.41 -4.33
N ASN A 284 4.33 -32.25 -4.06
CA ASN A 284 5.74 -31.86 -4.00
C ASN A 284 6.26 -31.65 -5.43
N MET A 285 6.77 -30.45 -5.75
CA MET A 285 7.20 -30.10 -7.11
C MET A 285 8.51 -30.78 -7.53
N GLU A 286 9.33 -31.23 -6.58
CA GLU A 286 10.62 -31.89 -6.88
C GLU A 286 10.44 -33.39 -7.11
N THR A 287 9.63 -34.04 -6.26
CA THR A 287 9.43 -35.51 -6.30
C THR A 287 8.18 -35.92 -7.07
N GLU A 288 7.32 -34.96 -7.42
CA GLU A 288 5.97 -35.20 -7.98
C GLU A 288 5.07 -36.05 -7.08
N GLU A 289 5.36 -36.13 -5.78
CA GLU A 289 4.54 -36.88 -4.83
C GLU A 289 3.22 -36.14 -4.56
N LEU A 290 2.10 -36.85 -4.84
CA LEU A 290 0.75 -36.34 -4.57
C LEU A 290 0.42 -36.45 -3.08
N TYR A 291 0.08 -35.33 -2.42
CA TYR A 291 -0.51 -35.32 -1.09
C TYR A 291 -2.03 -35.59 -1.19
N TYR A 292 -2.38 -36.85 -1.37
CA TYR A 292 -3.74 -37.26 -1.80
C TYR A 292 -4.83 -36.77 -0.84
N GLU A 293 -4.67 -36.93 0.47
CA GLU A 293 -5.69 -36.49 1.46
C GLU A 293 -5.84 -34.96 1.47
N GLU A 294 -4.75 -34.21 1.35
CA GLU A 294 -4.78 -32.76 1.23
C GLU A 294 -5.47 -32.33 -0.07
N THR A 295 -5.18 -33.01 -1.18
CA THR A 295 -5.87 -32.76 -2.46
C THR A 295 -7.37 -32.98 -2.34
N LEU A 296 -7.81 -34.04 -1.63
CA LEU A 296 -9.24 -34.28 -1.38
C LEU A 296 -9.87 -33.15 -0.53
N LYS A 297 -9.16 -32.56 0.45
CA LYS A 297 -9.66 -31.40 1.19
C LYS A 297 -9.90 -30.21 0.26
N ALA A 298 -8.94 -29.91 -0.63
CA ALA A 298 -9.09 -28.81 -1.60
C ALA A 298 -10.24 -29.06 -2.59
N LEU A 299 -10.39 -30.29 -3.09
CA LEU A 299 -11.52 -30.69 -3.93
C LEU A 299 -12.87 -30.52 -3.20
N LEU A 300 -12.94 -30.89 -1.93
CA LEU A 300 -14.15 -30.71 -1.09
C LEU A 300 -14.47 -29.22 -0.87
N ILE A 301 -13.48 -28.35 -0.72
CA ILE A 301 -13.69 -26.89 -0.62
C ILE A 301 -14.27 -26.37 -1.94
N ALA A 302 -13.68 -26.74 -3.08
CA ALA A 302 -14.21 -26.35 -4.39
C ALA A 302 -15.62 -26.92 -4.61
N TYR A 303 -15.85 -28.21 -4.32
CA TYR A 303 -17.18 -28.82 -4.36
C TYR A 303 -18.19 -27.98 -3.55
N THR A 304 -17.84 -27.60 -2.32
CA THR A 304 -18.69 -26.76 -1.44
C THR A 304 -19.01 -25.42 -2.07
N ALA A 305 -18.04 -24.76 -2.71
CA ALA A 305 -18.23 -23.45 -3.33
C ALA A 305 -19.20 -23.52 -4.53
N PHE A 306 -19.15 -24.60 -5.31
CA PHE A 306 -20.01 -24.83 -6.48
C PHE A 306 -21.33 -25.54 -6.16
N MET A 307 -21.60 -25.92 -4.90
CA MET A 307 -22.93 -26.41 -4.49
C MET A 307 -23.96 -25.30 -4.69
N GLU A 308 -25.10 -25.65 -5.33
CA GLU A 308 -26.21 -24.73 -5.53
C GLU A 308 -26.86 -24.35 -4.22
N HIS A 309 -27.19 -23.08 -4.06
CA HIS A 309 -28.05 -22.53 -3.05
C HIS A 309 -28.83 -21.37 -3.64
N ASP A 310 -30.15 -21.35 -3.49
CA ASP A 310 -31.06 -20.35 -4.05
C ASP A 310 -30.87 -20.08 -5.56
N GLY A 311 -30.57 -21.11 -6.33
CA GLY A 311 -30.40 -21.03 -7.79
C GLY A 311 -29.05 -20.50 -8.25
N SER A 312 -28.04 -20.41 -7.35
CA SER A 312 -26.71 -19.92 -7.66
C SER A 312 -25.65 -20.68 -6.82
N ASN A 313 -24.36 -20.37 -7.05
CA ASN A 313 -23.24 -20.84 -6.23
C ASN A 313 -22.54 -19.65 -5.52
N ASP A 314 -21.59 -19.95 -4.62
CA ASP A 314 -20.85 -18.92 -3.87
C ASP A 314 -19.63 -18.36 -4.63
N VAL A 315 -19.33 -18.89 -5.81
CA VAL A 315 -18.20 -18.43 -6.64
C VAL A 315 -18.38 -16.97 -7.07
N ARG A 316 -19.63 -16.52 -7.21
CA ARG A 316 -19.92 -15.11 -7.48
C ARG A 316 -19.47 -14.20 -6.32
N LEU A 317 -19.77 -14.57 -5.06
CA LEU A 317 -19.30 -13.80 -3.88
C LEU A 317 -17.79 -13.86 -3.74
N TRP A 318 -17.19 -15.03 -3.99
CA TRP A 318 -15.74 -15.20 -4.03
C TRP A 318 -15.12 -14.26 -5.09
N ASN A 319 -15.69 -14.20 -6.29
CA ASN A 319 -15.22 -13.35 -7.37
C ASN A 319 -15.42 -11.86 -7.11
N ASN A 320 -16.48 -11.45 -6.39
CA ASN A 320 -16.68 -10.07 -5.96
C ASN A 320 -15.53 -9.55 -5.08
N ILE A 321 -14.80 -10.45 -4.42
CA ILE A 321 -13.61 -10.11 -3.63
C ILE A 321 -12.33 -10.29 -4.46
N TYR A 322 -12.24 -11.40 -5.20
CA TYR A 322 -11.03 -11.79 -5.91
C TYR A 322 -10.71 -10.86 -7.09
N GLU A 323 -11.70 -10.50 -7.88
CA GLU A 323 -11.54 -9.68 -9.08
C GLU A 323 -11.11 -8.23 -8.77
N PRO A 324 -11.79 -7.47 -7.88
CA PRO A 324 -11.35 -6.13 -7.54
C PRO A 324 -9.94 -6.10 -6.95
N THR A 325 -9.62 -7.00 -6.02
CA THR A 325 -8.27 -7.09 -5.45
C THR A 325 -7.23 -7.54 -6.47
N GLY A 326 -7.64 -8.32 -7.48
CA GLY A 326 -6.83 -8.64 -8.65
C GLY A 326 -6.58 -7.44 -9.56
N PHE A 327 -7.54 -6.55 -9.70
CA PHE A 327 -7.36 -5.28 -10.42
C PHE A 327 -6.39 -4.34 -9.70
N TYR A 328 -6.47 -4.26 -8.35
CA TYR A 328 -5.52 -3.46 -7.56
C TYR A 328 -4.10 -4.01 -7.60
N VAL A 329 -3.90 -5.32 -7.36
CA VAL A 329 -2.57 -5.88 -7.05
C VAL A 329 -2.10 -6.92 -8.06
N GLY A 330 -3.00 -7.53 -8.80
CA GLY A 330 -2.71 -8.61 -9.74
C GLY A 330 -3.37 -9.93 -9.35
N GLN A 331 -3.17 -10.94 -10.18
CA GLN A 331 -3.72 -12.28 -9.97
C GLN A 331 -2.83 -13.10 -9.05
N SER A 332 -3.42 -14.05 -8.32
CA SER A 332 -2.66 -15.05 -7.56
C SER A 332 -2.04 -16.08 -8.50
N ASP A 333 -0.82 -16.48 -8.23
CA ASP A 333 -0.15 -17.62 -8.87
C ASP A 333 -0.41 -18.96 -8.14
N ASP A 334 -1.04 -18.92 -6.97
CA ASP A 334 -1.52 -20.12 -6.27
C ASP A 334 -2.73 -20.76 -6.97
N ILE A 335 -2.90 -22.06 -6.77
CA ILE A 335 -4.09 -22.81 -7.24
C ILE A 335 -5.30 -22.39 -6.40
N ASN A 336 -6.43 -22.11 -7.04
CA ASN A 336 -7.66 -21.64 -6.39
C ASN A 336 -8.88 -22.52 -6.70
N ILE A 337 -10.07 -22.09 -6.29
CA ILE A 337 -11.31 -22.88 -6.47
C ILE A 337 -11.68 -23.08 -7.93
N LEU A 338 -11.26 -22.22 -8.86
CA LEU A 338 -11.55 -22.37 -10.30
C LEU A 338 -10.69 -23.48 -10.90
N ASP A 339 -9.41 -23.55 -10.55
CA ASP A 339 -8.52 -24.64 -10.97
C ASP A 339 -9.02 -26.00 -10.43
N MET A 340 -9.45 -26.01 -9.16
CA MET A 340 -9.99 -27.24 -8.54
C MET A 340 -11.34 -27.65 -9.12
N ARG A 341 -12.16 -26.71 -9.59
CA ARG A 341 -13.38 -27.03 -10.36
C ARG A 341 -13.04 -27.75 -11.66
N GLU A 342 -12.08 -27.26 -12.42
CA GLU A 342 -11.65 -27.89 -13.66
C GLU A 342 -11.17 -29.33 -13.39
N LEU A 343 -10.40 -29.52 -12.32
CA LEU A 343 -9.96 -30.84 -11.90
C LEU A 343 -11.14 -31.74 -11.51
N LEU A 344 -12.11 -31.25 -10.72
CA LEU A 344 -13.32 -32.00 -10.35
C LEU A 344 -14.11 -32.48 -11.60
N VAL A 345 -14.42 -31.54 -12.49
CA VAL A 345 -15.22 -31.84 -13.69
C VAL A 345 -14.47 -32.78 -14.65
N SER A 346 -13.16 -32.61 -14.83
CA SER A 346 -12.36 -33.46 -15.70
C SER A 346 -12.22 -34.89 -15.20
N VAL A 347 -12.14 -35.07 -13.87
CA VAL A 347 -11.95 -36.42 -13.26
C VAL A 347 -13.27 -37.14 -13.06
N PHE A 348 -14.30 -36.43 -12.55
CA PHE A 348 -15.55 -37.04 -12.09
C PHE A 348 -16.77 -36.75 -12.97
N GLY A 349 -16.70 -35.74 -13.85
CA GLY A 349 -17.83 -35.24 -14.62
C GLY A 349 -18.68 -34.22 -13.84
N GLU A 350 -19.68 -33.63 -14.51
CA GLU A 350 -20.55 -32.58 -13.91
C GLU A 350 -21.55 -33.15 -12.90
N ASP A 351 -22.03 -34.39 -13.08
CA ASP A 351 -22.99 -35.07 -12.18
C ASP A 351 -22.27 -35.84 -11.06
N ILE A 352 -21.34 -35.16 -10.36
CA ILE A 352 -20.53 -35.79 -9.32
C ILE A 352 -21.32 -35.99 -8.02
N ASP A 353 -21.27 -37.20 -7.47
CA ASP A 353 -21.62 -37.48 -6.05
C ASP A 353 -20.37 -37.31 -5.19
N VAL A 354 -20.50 -36.54 -4.08
CA VAL A 354 -19.40 -36.30 -3.15
C VAL A 354 -18.72 -37.58 -2.64
N ASN A 355 -19.48 -38.67 -2.48
CA ASN A 355 -18.92 -39.98 -2.04
C ASN A 355 -18.00 -40.61 -3.09
N SER A 356 -18.10 -40.24 -4.37
CA SER A 356 -17.17 -40.68 -5.42
C SER A 356 -15.74 -40.21 -5.18
N LEU A 357 -15.54 -39.10 -4.42
CA LEU A 357 -14.20 -38.59 -4.06
C LEU A 357 -13.40 -39.58 -3.21
N SER A 358 -14.06 -40.53 -2.52
CA SER A 358 -13.41 -41.57 -1.73
C SER A 358 -12.97 -42.78 -2.56
N ASP A 359 -13.40 -42.91 -3.84
CA ASP A 359 -13.04 -44.02 -4.70
C ASP A 359 -11.60 -43.89 -5.20
N SER A 360 -10.75 -44.78 -4.69
CA SER A 360 -9.32 -44.81 -4.99
C SER A 360 -8.99 -45.07 -6.47
N THR A 361 -9.95 -45.51 -7.28
CA THR A 361 -9.75 -45.70 -8.72
C THR A 361 -9.50 -44.40 -9.48
N TYR A 362 -9.91 -43.26 -8.90
CA TYR A 362 -9.65 -41.94 -9.46
C TYR A 362 -8.29 -41.34 -9.06
N LYS A 363 -7.54 -41.98 -8.14
CA LYS A 363 -6.28 -41.42 -7.59
C LYS A 363 -5.26 -41.06 -8.67
N ASP A 364 -5.07 -41.94 -9.65
CA ASP A 364 -4.10 -41.69 -10.74
C ASP A 364 -4.55 -40.55 -11.65
N LYS A 365 -5.85 -40.39 -11.91
CA LYS A 365 -6.38 -39.27 -12.67
C LYS A 365 -6.24 -37.95 -11.92
N ILE A 366 -6.48 -37.95 -10.60
CA ILE A 366 -6.25 -36.78 -9.74
C ILE A 366 -4.78 -36.42 -9.77
N HIS A 367 -3.87 -37.40 -9.66
CA HIS A 367 -2.43 -37.16 -9.70
C HIS A 367 -2.00 -36.46 -10.99
N GLU A 368 -2.38 -37.03 -12.15
CA GLU A 368 -2.07 -36.42 -13.45
C GLU A 368 -2.69 -35.03 -13.59
N GLY A 369 -3.95 -34.83 -13.17
CA GLY A 369 -4.58 -33.51 -13.21
C GLY A 369 -3.92 -32.49 -12.34
N VAL A 370 -3.41 -32.86 -11.15
CA VAL A 370 -2.64 -31.93 -10.28
C VAL A 370 -1.29 -31.58 -10.90
N LYS A 371 -0.64 -32.48 -11.64
CA LYS A 371 0.59 -32.17 -12.37
C LYS A 371 0.39 -31.05 -13.39
N ASP A 372 -0.74 -31.06 -14.09
CA ASP A 372 -1.07 -30.08 -15.13
C ASP A 372 -1.49 -28.74 -14.59
N LEU A 373 -1.78 -28.60 -13.26
CA LEU A 373 -2.11 -27.32 -12.65
C LEU A 373 -0.89 -26.39 -12.62
N ARG A 374 -1.18 -25.08 -12.61
CA ARG A 374 -0.15 -24.03 -12.57
C ARG A 374 0.79 -24.15 -11.38
N GLU A 375 1.99 -23.59 -11.54
CA GLU A 375 3.04 -23.57 -10.52
C GLU A 375 3.18 -22.17 -9.94
N PRO A 376 3.32 -22.05 -8.60
CA PRO A 376 3.57 -20.77 -7.98
C PRO A 376 4.99 -20.26 -8.33
N LYS A 377 5.13 -18.98 -8.61
CA LYS A 377 6.42 -18.33 -8.90
C LYS A 377 7.07 -17.81 -7.62
N ILE A 378 6.27 -17.35 -6.66
CA ILE A 378 6.75 -16.90 -5.35
C ILE A 378 6.49 -18.00 -4.34
N THR A 379 7.55 -18.76 -3.99
CA THR A 379 7.47 -19.97 -3.14
C THR A 379 8.25 -19.86 -1.84
N GLY A 380 9.03 -18.78 -1.66
CA GLY A 380 10.06 -18.68 -0.63
C GLY A 380 11.30 -19.54 -0.94
N LYS A 381 12.42 -19.19 -0.36
CA LYS A 381 13.69 -19.95 -0.50
C LYS A 381 14.03 -20.61 0.84
N PHE A 382 13.81 -21.91 0.93
CA PHE A 382 14.09 -22.72 2.13
C PHE A 382 15.18 -23.74 1.87
N ILE A 383 15.91 -24.15 2.94
CA ILE A 383 17.01 -25.13 2.84
C ILE A 383 16.47 -26.56 2.86
N GLU A 384 15.46 -26.83 3.69
CA GLU A 384 14.99 -28.17 4.00
C GLU A 384 13.48 -28.38 3.79
N LYS A 385 12.74 -27.33 3.38
CA LYS A 385 11.30 -27.47 3.10
C LYS A 385 11.09 -27.68 1.61
N PRO A 386 10.23 -28.66 1.22
CA PRO A 386 9.90 -28.86 -0.17
C PRO A 386 9.10 -27.68 -0.73
N VAL A 387 9.28 -27.38 -2.00
CA VAL A 387 8.41 -26.49 -2.74
C VAL A 387 7.20 -27.29 -3.22
N ASN A 388 6.00 -26.81 -2.91
CA ASN A 388 4.77 -27.51 -3.20
C ASN A 388 3.86 -26.71 -4.13
N LYS A 389 3.13 -27.41 -5.01
CA LYS A 389 1.89 -26.88 -5.57
C LYS A 389 0.87 -26.83 -4.44
N SER A 390 0.29 -25.65 -4.19
CA SER A 390 -0.63 -25.47 -3.07
C SER A 390 -1.91 -24.80 -3.52
N PHE A 391 -3.03 -25.29 -2.97
CA PHE A 391 -4.31 -24.60 -3.06
C PHE A 391 -4.43 -23.57 -1.94
N LYS A 392 -4.97 -22.39 -2.29
CA LYS A 392 -5.38 -21.36 -1.33
C LYS A 392 -6.77 -20.84 -1.71
N PHE A 393 -7.64 -20.68 -0.70
CA PHE A 393 -9.02 -20.27 -0.96
C PHE A 393 -9.10 -18.87 -1.57
N MET A 394 -8.29 -17.93 -1.06
CA MET A 394 -8.13 -16.57 -1.59
C MET A 394 -6.65 -16.18 -1.62
N GLY A 395 -5.87 -16.82 -2.49
CA GLY A 395 -4.41 -16.72 -2.54
C GLY A 395 -3.87 -15.30 -2.62
N GLN A 396 -2.74 -15.05 -1.95
CA GLN A 396 -2.01 -13.78 -2.08
C GLN A 396 -1.58 -13.55 -3.53
N ARG A 397 -1.36 -12.30 -3.88
CA ARG A 397 -1.13 -11.89 -5.27
C ARG A 397 0.34 -12.04 -5.66
N TYR A 398 0.57 -12.48 -6.90
CA TYR A 398 1.89 -12.42 -7.51
C TYR A 398 2.26 -10.96 -7.77
N ILE A 399 3.42 -10.52 -7.28
CA ILE A 399 3.97 -9.19 -7.49
C ILE A 399 5.41 -9.30 -8.02
N LEU A 400 5.72 -8.51 -9.05
CA LEU A 400 6.99 -8.56 -9.76
C LEU A 400 8.20 -8.32 -8.85
N ASP A 401 8.13 -7.33 -7.99
CA ASP A 401 9.20 -6.98 -7.05
C ASP A 401 9.42 -8.08 -5.99
N GLY A 402 8.37 -8.74 -5.53
CA GLY A 402 8.46 -9.91 -4.66
C GLY A 402 9.20 -11.07 -5.34
N TYR A 403 8.93 -11.31 -6.63
CA TYR A 403 9.65 -12.28 -7.44
C TYR A 403 11.13 -11.88 -7.62
N ILE A 404 11.42 -10.61 -7.95
CA ILE A 404 12.80 -10.11 -8.06
C ILE A 404 13.56 -10.31 -6.74
N MET A 405 12.96 -9.92 -5.62
CA MET A 405 13.59 -10.10 -4.30
C MET A 405 13.87 -11.58 -4.01
N GLN A 406 12.89 -12.47 -4.23
CA GLN A 406 13.06 -13.90 -4.03
C GLN A 406 14.21 -14.47 -4.87
N GLU A 407 14.29 -14.13 -6.16
CA GLU A 407 15.33 -14.66 -7.05
C GLU A 407 16.72 -14.13 -6.74
N LEU A 408 16.82 -12.97 -6.08
CA LEU A 408 18.07 -12.37 -5.61
C LEU A 408 18.41 -12.72 -4.14
N MET A 409 17.69 -13.67 -3.53
CA MET A 409 17.98 -14.27 -2.24
C MET A 409 18.64 -15.65 -2.39
N GLU A 410 19.50 -15.97 -1.44
CA GLU A 410 20.09 -17.31 -1.25
C GLU A 410 20.19 -17.59 0.24
N PRO A 411 19.54 -18.64 0.76
CA PRO A 411 19.32 -18.84 2.20
C PRO A 411 20.57 -18.80 3.07
N LEU A 412 21.69 -19.33 2.58
CA LEU A 412 22.93 -19.43 3.36
C LEU A 412 23.90 -18.27 3.11
N LYS A 413 23.77 -17.53 2.02
CA LYS A 413 24.78 -16.55 1.59
C LYS A 413 24.23 -15.13 1.53
N ARG A 414 22.97 -14.99 1.18
CA ARG A 414 22.25 -13.71 1.07
C ARG A 414 20.78 -13.92 1.38
N PRO A 415 20.42 -14.15 2.65
CA PRO A 415 19.03 -14.43 3.03
C PRO A 415 18.12 -13.21 2.98
N VAL A 416 18.69 -11.99 3.00
CA VAL A 416 17.94 -10.73 2.98
C VAL A 416 18.30 -9.93 1.72
N PRO A 417 17.32 -9.56 0.86
CA PRO A 417 17.50 -8.66 -0.26
C PRO A 417 17.57 -7.20 0.22
N ASN A 418 17.60 -6.25 -0.72
CA ASN A 418 17.38 -4.83 -0.42
C ASN A 418 16.61 -4.13 -1.54
N GLY A 419 16.14 -2.89 -1.29
CA GLY A 419 15.37 -2.13 -2.27
C GLY A 419 16.13 -1.81 -3.55
N LEU A 420 17.46 -1.71 -3.47
CA LEU A 420 18.31 -1.49 -4.66
C LEU A 420 18.26 -2.67 -5.65
N ASP A 421 17.96 -3.89 -5.18
CA ASP A 421 17.76 -5.05 -6.06
C ASP A 421 16.62 -4.79 -7.05
N VAL A 422 15.49 -4.31 -6.51
CA VAL A 422 14.32 -3.97 -7.32
C VAL A 422 14.61 -2.76 -8.20
N MET A 423 15.13 -1.66 -7.64
CA MET A 423 15.38 -0.43 -8.41
C MET A 423 16.43 -0.64 -9.52
N GLY A 424 17.46 -1.45 -9.26
CA GLY A 424 18.48 -1.77 -10.24
C GLY A 424 17.93 -2.62 -11.40
N VAL A 425 17.10 -3.61 -11.10
CA VAL A 425 16.40 -4.46 -12.10
C VAL A 425 15.41 -3.62 -12.92
N LEU A 426 14.70 -2.67 -12.28
CA LEU A 426 13.81 -1.71 -12.96
C LEU A 426 14.56 -0.69 -13.85
N GLY A 427 15.90 -0.61 -13.75
CA GLY A 427 16.73 0.18 -14.67
C GLY A 427 17.54 1.31 -14.06
N SER A 428 17.51 1.52 -12.74
CA SER A 428 18.35 2.50 -12.07
C SER A 428 19.84 2.18 -12.23
N LYS A 429 20.57 3.00 -13.00
CA LYS A 429 22.02 2.89 -13.09
C LYS A 429 22.68 3.25 -11.75
N ARG A 430 22.11 4.22 -11.02
CA ARG A 430 22.60 4.59 -9.70
C ARG A 430 22.44 3.45 -8.69
N GLY A 431 21.30 2.78 -8.67
CA GLY A 431 21.06 1.59 -7.85
C GLY A 431 22.05 0.47 -8.20
N GLU A 432 22.28 0.20 -9.48
CA GLU A 432 23.25 -0.80 -9.95
C GLU A 432 24.69 -0.45 -9.53
N GLU A 433 25.08 0.82 -9.64
CA GLU A 433 26.39 1.27 -9.16
C GLU A 433 26.60 1.03 -7.66
N LEU A 434 25.60 1.35 -6.86
CA LEU A 434 25.63 1.11 -5.42
C LEU A 434 25.71 -0.38 -5.11
N LEU A 435 24.90 -1.22 -5.76
CA LEU A 435 24.94 -2.68 -5.60
C LEU A 435 26.32 -3.25 -5.89
N PHE A 436 26.87 -2.99 -7.07
CA PHE A 436 28.08 -3.67 -7.52
C PHE A 436 29.39 -3.04 -7.03
N LYS A 437 29.41 -1.74 -6.69
CA LYS A 437 30.63 -1.04 -6.26
C LYS A 437 30.70 -0.81 -4.76
N VAL A 438 29.57 -0.91 -4.02
CA VAL A 438 29.52 -0.54 -2.60
C VAL A 438 29.00 -1.70 -1.74
N TYR A 439 27.80 -2.23 -2.04
CA TYR A 439 27.23 -3.35 -1.27
C TYR A 439 27.84 -4.70 -1.64
N GLU A 440 28.25 -4.87 -2.90
CA GLU A 440 28.98 -6.00 -3.44
C GLU A 440 28.38 -7.39 -3.10
N PRO A 441 27.05 -7.63 -3.27
CA PRO A 441 26.41 -8.90 -2.92
C PRO A 441 26.99 -10.11 -3.64
N HIS A 442 27.60 -9.91 -4.84
CA HIS A 442 28.28 -10.94 -5.60
C HIS A 442 29.52 -11.53 -4.86
N LYS A 443 30.09 -10.83 -3.88
CA LYS A 443 31.17 -11.36 -3.03
C LYS A 443 30.68 -12.41 -2.05
N ALA A 444 29.46 -12.23 -1.51
CA ALA A 444 28.82 -13.20 -0.65
C ALA A 444 28.23 -14.36 -1.44
N TRP A 445 27.56 -14.06 -2.56
CA TRP A 445 26.91 -15.02 -3.44
C TRP A 445 27.38 -14.87 -4.88
N PRO A 446 28.34 -15.67 -5.39
CA PRO A 446 28.92 -15.50 -6.72
C PRO A 446 27.93 -15.58 -7.90
N LYS A 447 26.79 -16.26 -7.75
CA LYS A 447 25.73 -16.32 -8.77
C LYS A 447 24.83 -15.09 -8.81
N TYR A 448 24.97 -14.16 -7.86
CA TYR A 448 24.12 -12.97 -7.77
C TYR A 448 24.15 -12.15 -9.06
N GLU A 449 25.33 -11.88 -9.63
CA GLU A 449 25.48 -11.06 -10.84
C GLU A 449 24.82 -11.70 -12.06
N GLU A 450 24.90 -13.03 -12.20
CA GLU A 450 24.25 -13.80 -13.25
C GLU A 450 22.71 -13.66 -13.12
N LYS A 451 22.16 -13.94 -11.94
CA LYS A 451 20.73 -13.83 -11.66
C LYS A 451 20.19 -12.41 -11.82
N TYR A 452 20.93 -11.42 -11.36
CA TYR A 452 20.58 -10.01 -11.54
C TYR A 452 20.47 -9.64 -13.04
N LYS A 453 21.41 -10.08 -13.86
CA LYS A 453 21.40 -9.80 -15.32
C LYS A 453 20.24 -10.52 -16.03
N GLU A 454 19.92 -11.76 -15.62
CA GLU A 454 18.77 -12.49 -16.13
C GLU A 454 17.48 -11.72 -15.86
N LEU A 455 17.23 -11.34 -14.61
CA LEU A 455 16.03 -10.58 -14.21
C LEU A 455 15.94 -9.22 -14.89
N LYS A 456 17.08 -8.49 -14.97
CA LYS A 456 17.11 -7.19 -15.65
C LYS A 456 16.79 -7.31 -17.14
N SER A 457 17.29 -8.36 -17.80
CA SER A 457 16.98 -8.65 -19.21
C SER A 457 15.52 -9.01 -19.39
N GLU A 458 14.96 -9.83 -18.49
CA GLU A 458 13.55 -10.20 -18.48
C GLU A 458 12.65 -8.97 -18.34
N VAL A 459 12.85 -8.16 -17.30
CA VAL A 459 12.05 -6.95 -17.03
C VAL A 459 12.20 -5.91 -18.16
N THR A 460 13.39 -5.78 -18.75
CA THR A 460 13.59 -4.88 -19.90
C THR A 460 12.83 -5.36 -21.15
N SER A 461 12.53 -6.64 -21.26
CA SER A 461 11.77 -7.22 -22.38
C SER A 461 10.26 -7.06 -22.24
N TYR A 462 9.77 -6.63 -21.07
CA TYR A 462 8.34 -6.48 -20.82
C TYR A 462 7.75 -5.37 -21.68
N LYS A 463 6.59 -5.67 -22.25
CA LYS A 463 5.82 -4.73 -23.05
C LYS A 463 4.86 -3.93 -22.17
N ASP A 464 4.32 -2.86 -22.74
CA ASP A 464 3.38 -1.97 -22.04
C ASP A 464 2.16 -2.71 -21.48
N GLU A 465 1.67 -3.75 -22.17
CA GLU A 465 0.52 -4.53 -21.72
C GLU A 465 0.71 -5.18 -20.33
N LEU A 466 1.94 -5.53 -19.95
CA LEU A 466 2.23 -6.05 -18.62
C LEU A 466 2.16 -4.95 -17.58
N TRP A 467 2.77 -3.79 -17.86
CA TRP A 467 2.75 -2.63 -16.98
C TRP A 467 1.33 -2.07 -16.80
N GLN A 468 0.48 -2.22 -17.81
CA GLN A 468 -0.89 -1.75 -17.88
C GLN A 468 -1.93 -2.80 -17.44
N SER A 469 -1.50 -3.91 -16.85
CA SER A 469 -2.39 -5.03 -16.51
C SER A 469 -3.21 -4.83 -15.23
N ASN A 470 -2.68 -4.11 -14.27
CA ASN A 470 -3.29 -3.79 -12.98
C ASN A 470 -2.66 -2.52 -12.36
N LEU A 471 -3.21 -2.04 -11.24
CA LEU A 471 -2.74 -0.78 -10.63
C LEU A 471 -1.36 -0.90 -10.01
N TYR A 472 -1.03 -2.03 -9.40
CA TYR A 472 0.29 -2.29 -8.82
C TYR A 472 1.41 -2.18 -9.87
N ASN A 473 1.23 -2.84 -11.00
CA ASN A 473 2.18 -2.79 -12.11
C ASN A 473 2.26 -1.38 -12.72
N GLY A 474 1.14 -0.68 -12.84
CA GLY A 474 1.11 0.73 -13.28
C GLY A 474 1.89 1.66 -12.36
N TRP A 475 1.81 1.44 -11.05
CA TRP A 475 2.58 2.21 -10.08
C TRP A 475 4.09 1.86 -10.15
N LEU A 476 4.46 0.59 -10.25
CA LEU A 476 5.85 0.18 -10.49
C LEU A 476 6.40 0.76 -11.80
N TRP A 477 5.58 0.87 -12.83
CA TRP A 477 5.96 1.52 -14.09
C TRP A 477 6.26 3.01 -13.89
N SER A 478 5.44 3.71 -13.10
CA SER A 478 5.69 5.10 -12.73
C SER A 478 6.98 5.27 -11.93
N ILE A 479 7.24 4.36 -10.97
CA ILE A 479 8.52 4.32 -10.23
C ILE A 479 9.70 4.09 -11.20
N GLN A 480 9.56 3.24 -12.20
CA GLN A 480 10.58 3.05 -13.25
C GLN A 480 10.85 4.35 -14.01
N LYS A 481 9.82 5.16 -14.34
CA LYS A 481 10.00 6.47 -15.01
C LYS A 481 10.68 7.50 -14.08
N GLN A 482 10.44 7.42 -12.77
CA GLN A 482 11.16 8.23 -11.79
C GLN A 482 12.68 7.97 -11.80
N LEU A 483 13.13 6.78 -12.21
CA LEU A 483 14.53 6.39 -12.28
C LEU A 483 15.22 6.85 -13.57
N THR A 484 14.58 7.63 -14.43
CA THR A 484 15.17 8.17 -15.66
C THR A 484 16.38 9.05 -15.33
N GLU A 485 17.52 8.80 -15.98
CA GLU A 485 18.78 9.49 -15.73
C GLU A 485 19.23 10.27 -16.97
N TYR A 486 19.71 11.49 -16.75
CA TYR A 486 20.11 12.42 -17.81
C TYR A 486 21.62 12.67 -17.77
N ASP A 487 22.26 12.74 -18.94
CA ASP A 487 23.66 13.13 -19.07
C ASP A 487 23.82 14.65 -19.24
N LYS A 488 25.08 15.13 -19.14
CA LYS A 488 25.39 16.55 -19.20
C LYS A 488 25.09 17.22 -20.56
N ASN A 489 24.85 16.44 -21.62
CA ASN A 489 24.58 16.93 -22.97
C ASN A 489 23.08 16.78 -23.32
N SER A 490 22.27 16.32 -22.41
CA SER A 490 20.82 16.08 -22.62
C SER A 490 20.01 17.35 -22.84
N GLY A 491 20.56 18.53 -22.52
CA GLY A 491 19.81 19.79 -22.52
C GLY A 491 18.93 19.99 -21.26
N MET A 492 18.97 19.05 -20.31
CA MET A 492 18.29 19.17 -19.02
C MET A 492 19.01 20.17 -18.10
N PRO A 493 18.32 20.71 -17.07
CA PRO A 493 18.95 21.56 -16.04
C PRO A 493 20.16 20.86 -15.39
N ILE A 494 21.19 21.60 -15.03
CA ILE A 494 22.45 21.01 -14.51
C ILE A 494 22.25 20.20 -13.23
N PHE A 495 21.26 20.56 -12.40
CA PHE A 495 20.97 19.83 -11.18
C PHE A 495 20.50 18.40 -11.47
N MET A 496 19.87 18.12 -12.62
CA MET A 496 19.40 16.77 -13.00
C MET A 496 20.49 15.87 -13.61
N THR A 497 21.68 16.42 -13.92
CA THR A 497 22.69 15.71 -14.71
C THR A 497 23.89 15.21 -13.89
N ASN A 498 23.73 15.04 -12.57
CA ASN A 498 24.81 14.65 -11.66
C ASN A 498 24.41 13.53 -10.69
N ASP A 499 25.40 12.95 -10.02
CA ASP A 499 25.21 11.82 -9.11
C ASP A 499 24.35 12.16 -7.85
N GLY A 500 24.36 13.43 -7.42
CA GLY A 500 23.50 13.90 -6.33
C GLY A 500 22.04 13.73 -6.70
N TRP A 501 21.66 14.20 -7.91
CA TRP A 501 20.29 14.08 -8.40
C TRP A 501 19.87 12.64 -8.70
N ARG A 502 20.76 11.84 -9.28
CA ARG A 502 20.52 10.40 -9.46
C ARG A 502 20.21 9.71 -8.14
N SER A 503 20.91 10.10 -7.07
CA SER A 503 20.62 9.61 -5.71
C SER A 503 19.31 10.16 -5.15
N LYS A 504 18.95 11.43 -5.41
CA LYS A 504 17.65 12.02 -5.03
C LYS A 504 16.49 11.32 -5.75
N SER A 505 16.61 11.08 -7.04
CA SER A 505 15.60 10.35 -7.82
C SER A 505 15.44 8.91 -7.33
N LEU A 506 16.54 8.24 -6.98
CA LEU A 506 16.52 6.92 -6.35
C LEU A 506 15.86 6.94 -4.97
N ASN A 507 16.08 7.99 -4.16
CA ASN A 507 15.41 8.18 -2.87
C ASN A 507 13.89 8.34 -3.05
N ALA A 508 13.44 9.16 -4.00
CA ALA A 508 12.02 9.33 -4.31
C ALA A 508 11.36 8.02 -4.79
N ALA A 509 12.05 7.28 -5.68
CA ALA A 509 11.58 5.99 -6.20
C ALA A 509 11.45 4.94 -5.08
N LEU A 510 12.45 4.82 -4.19
CA LEU A 510 12.43 3.89 -3.05
C LEU A 510 11.39 4.29 -2.00
N SER A 511 11.17 5.57 -1.78
CA SER A 511 10.13 6.07 -0.88
C SER A 511 8.74 5.75 -1.41
N SER A 512 8.46 6.03 -2.68
CA SER A 512 7.21 5.65 -3.31
C SER A 512 7.02 4.12 -3.38
N TYR A 513 8.11 3.37 -3.52
CA TYR A 513 8.07 1.91 -3.39
C TYR A 513 7.72 1.46 -1.96
N ALA A 514 8.23 2.13 -0.93
CA ALA A 514 7.82 1.87 0.46
C ALA A 514 6.33 2.16 0.66
N GLU A 515 5.79 3.24 0.08
CA GLU A 515 4.36 3.55 0.06
C GLU A 515 3.55 2.44 -0.64
N LEU A 516 3.98 2.00 -1.82
CA LEU A 516 3.33 0.89 -2.55
C LEU A 516 3.30 -0.40 -1.71
N LYS A 517 4.40 -0.75 -1.05
CA LYS A 517 4.48 -1.93 -0.17
C LYS A 517 3.62 -1.80 1.07
N HIS A 518 3.58 -0.61 1.65
CA HIS A 518 2.71 -0.29 2.77
C HIS A 518 1.23 -0.38 2.34
N ASP A 519 0.82 0.24 1.25
CA ASP A 519 -0.55 0.23 0.76
C ASP A 519 -1.03 -1.15 0.32
N THR A 520 -0.14 -2.05 0.04
CA THR A 520 -0.43 -3.43 -0.35
C THR A 520 0.04 -4.47 0.65
N ILE A 521 0.12 -4.17 1.94
CA ILE A 521 0.66 -4.99 3.01
C ILE A 521 -0.25 -6.15 3.46
N LEU A 522 -1.48 -5.99 3.51
CA LEU A 522 -2.53 -6.87 3.03
C LEU A 522 -2.87 -6.37 1.69
N TYR A 523 -2.86 -5.05 1.71
CA TYR A 523 -2.80 -3.93 0.81
C TYR A 523 -2.84 -2.63 1.64
N GLY A 524 -2.07 -1.88 2.15
CA GLY A 524 -1.80 -0.73 2.79
C GLY A 524 -2.35 0.32 3.62
N LYS A 525 -1.94 1.56 3.72
CA LYS A 525 -2.56 2.82 4.19
C LYS A 525 -1.62 3.84 4.85
N GLN A 526 -1.93 5.11 5.19
CA GLN A 526 -2.93 6.04 5.66
C GLN A 526 -2.61 7.54 5.73
N PRO A 527 -3.53 8.46 6.20
CA PRO A 527 -3.72 9.87 5.86
C PRO A 527 -3.61 10.95 6.97
N VAL A 528 -3.84 12.25 6.76
CA VAL A 528 -4.67 13.47 7.03
C VAL A 528 -3.99 14.82 7.21
N ALA A 529 -4.63 15.88 6.89
CA ALA A 529 -4.60 17.26 6.52
C ALA A 529 -4.08 18.36 7.47
N GLU A 530 -3.78 19.59 6.98
CA GLU A 530 -4.42 20.87 7.26
C GLU A 530 -3.93 22.10 6.50
N ALA A 531 -4.74 23.17 6.56
CA ALA A 531 -4.72 24.36 5.75
C ALA A 531 -4.42 25.69 6.46
N GLY A 532 -4.24 26.74 5.67
CA GLY A 532 -4.41 28.15 6.04
C GLY A 532 -3.67 29.15 5.17
N GLY A 533 -4.37 30.10 4.56
CA GLY A 533 -3.88 31.00 3.54
C GLY A 533 -3.33 32.34 3.96
N ALA A 534 -2.58 33.02 3.06
CA ALA A 534 -2.39 34.47 2.90
C ALA A 534 -1.57 34.85 1.65
N MET A 535 -1.63 36.10 1.19
CA MET A 535 -1.19 36.61 -0.12
C MET A 535 0.27 37.02 -0.20
N ALA A 536 0.95 36.69 -1.32
CA ALA A 536 2.10 37.41 -1.88
C ALA A 536 2.53 36.91 -3.28
N VAL A 537 3.50 37.50 -3.96
CA VAL A 537 3.71 37.45 -5.40
C VAL A 537 5.13 37.00 -5.77
N ALA A 538 5.48 35.72 -5.65
CA ALA A 538 6.69 35.19 -6.28
C ALA A 538 6.42 34.83 -7.76
N ASP A 539 7.36 35.15 -8.69
CA ASP A 539 7.23 34.94 -10.15
C ASP A 539 8.23 33.91 -10.70
N GLN A 540 9.03 33.22 -9.85
CA GLN A 540 10.17 32.41 -10.27
C GLN A 540 10.05 30.93 -9.84
N HIS A 541 8.84 30.40 -9.80
CA HIS A 541 8.57 28.99 -9.53
C HIS A 541 9.17 28.09 -10.60
N TYR A 542 9.43 26.83 -10.22
CA TYR A 542 9.97 25.80 -11.11
C TYR A 542 9.41 24.42 -10.79
N VAL A 543 9.24 23.60 -11.81
CA VAL A 543 8.77 22.22 -11.68
C VAL A 543 9.90 21.25 -12.01
N GLU A 544 10.09 20.18 -11.25
CA GLU A 544 11.02 19.10 -11.59
C GLU A 544 10.63 18.47 -12.94
N PRO A 545 11.40 18.67 -14.03
CA PRO A 545 10.92 18.30 -15.36
C PRO A 545 11.15 16.80 -15.68
N ASN A 546 10.29 15.92 -15.16
CA ASN A 546 10.25 14.50 -15.51
C ASN A 546 9.00 14.17 -16.34
N ILE A 547 9.06 14.45 -17.64
CA ILE A 547 7.91 14.32 -18.55
C ILE A 547 7.41 12.87 -18.61
N GLU A 548 8.33 11.89 -18.63
CA GLU A 548 7.99 10.46 -18.69
C GLU A 548 7.16 10.03 -17.47
N LEU A 549 7.48 10.55 -16.30
CA LEU A 549 6.69 10.28 -15.09
C LEU A 549 5.31 10.91 -15.18
N TYR A 550 5.21 12.19 -15.57
CA TYR A 550 3.91 12.87 -15.67
C TYR A 550 2.98 12.20 -16.69
N ASP A 551 3.49 11.78 -17.83
CA ASP A 551 2.71 11.03 -18.83
C ASP A 551 2.20 9.71 -18.27
N THR A 552 3.05 8.97 -17.56
CA THR A 552 2.68 7.68 -16.97
C THR A 552 1.69 7.85 -15.85
N MET A 553 1.84 8.87 -15.01
CA MET A 553 0.89 9.17 -13.92
C MET A 553 -0.47 9.63 -14.43
N LEU A 554 -0.52 10.43 -15.49
CA LEU A 554 -1.78 10.82 -16.14
C LEU A 554 -2.50 9.60 -16.73
N TRP A 555 -1.77 8.71 -17.40
CA TRP A 555 -2.31 7.44 -17.87
C TRP A 555 -2.83 6.60 -16.70
N LEU A 556 -2.04 6.44 -15.64
CA LEU A 556 -2.38 5.62 -14.48
C LEU A 556 -3.62 6.16 -13.75
N MET A 557 -3.72 7.48 -13.57
CA MET A 557 -4.91 8.12 -12.98
C MET A 557 -6.16 7.86 -13.83
N GLN A 558 -6.10 8.05 -15.14
CA GLN A 558 -7.22 7.80 -16.04
C GLN A 558 -7.61 6.31 -16.01
N TYR A 559 -6.65 5.41 -16.10
CA TYR A 559 -6.86 3.97 -16.06
C TYR A 559 -7.52 3.55 -14.73
N THR A 560 -7.05 4.07 -13.60
CA THR A 560 -7.61 3.79 -12.28
C THR A 560 -9.05 4.26 -12.17
N VAL A 561 -9.29 5.54 -12.46
CA VAL A 561 -10.61 6.17 -12.29
C VAL A 561 -11.68 5.47 -13.14
N GLU A 562 -11.42 5.25 -14.43
CA GLU A 562 -12.44 4.69 -15.32
C GLU A 562 -12.70 3.21 -15.04
N ASN A 563 -11.70 2.46 -14.61
CA ASN A 563 -11.88 1.05 -14.25
C ASN A 563 -12.55 0.86 -12.89
N LEU A 564 -12.29 1.72 -11.90
CA LEU A 564 -13.01 1.70 -10.63
C LEU A 564 -14.48 2.14 -10.80
N LYS A 565 -14.75 3.14 -11.64
CA LYS A 565 -16.13 3.52 -12.00
C LYS A 565 -16.89 2.36 -12.66
N ALA A 566 -16.28 1.69 -13.64
CA ALA A 566 -16.88 0.57 -14.34
C ALA A 566 -17.26 -0.59 -13.41
N ARG A 567 -16.60 -0.69 -12.24
CA ARG A 567 -16.84 -1.68 -11.19
C ARG A 567 -17.73 -1.18 -10.05
N ASP A 568 -18.20 0.08 -10.10
CA ASP A 568 -18.94 0.74 -9.01
C ASP A 568 -18.14 0.77 -7.67
N LEU A 569 -16.82 0.97 -7.78
CA LEU A 569 -15.86 0.95 -6.66
C LEU A 569 -15.32 2.35 -6.30
N LEU A 570 -15.96 3.42 -6.73
CA LEU A 570 -15.49 4.79 -6.51
C LEU A 570 -16.64 5.66 -5.98
N ASN A 571 -16.43 6.28 -4.81
CA ASN A 571 -17.42 7.23 -4.26
C ASN A 571 -17.24 8.64 -4.84
N ASP A 572 -18.23 9.52 -4.60
CA ASP A 572 -18.25 10.88 -5.15
C ASP A 572 -17.07 11.73 -4.69
N GLY A 573 -16.65 11.62 -3.43
CA GLY A 573 -15.51 12.37 -2.88
C GLY A 573 -14.18 12.03 -3.56
N LEU A 574 -13.90 10.73 -3.69
CA LEU A 574 -12.72 10.25 -4.42
C LEU A 574 -12.77 10.73 -5.89
N LEU A 575 -13.94 10.69 -6.51
CA LEU A 575 -14.11 11.13 -7.89
C LEU A 575 -13.85 12.63 -8.08
N GLU A 576 -14.31 13.48 -7.17
CA GLU A 576 -14.03 14.93 -7.23
C GLU A 576 -12.53 15.22 -7.03
N GLY A 577 -11.89 14.56 -6.04
CA GLY A 577 -10.44 14.69 -5.83
C GLY A 577 -9.61 14.31 -7.05
N THR A 578 -10.02 13.27 -7.80
CA THR A 578 -9.29 12.88 -9.03
C THR A 578 -9.34 13.93 -10.12
N LYS A 579 -10.40 14.74 -10.21
CA LYS A 579 -10.51 15.82 -11.19
C LYS A 579 -9.47 16.92 -10.94
N SER A 580 -9.31 17.34 -9.67
CA SER A 580 -8.29 18.32 -9.27
C SER A 580 -6.89 17.74 -9.44
N HIS A 581 -6.67 16.46 -9.07
CA HIS A 581 -5.39 15.78 -9.21
C HIS A 581 -4.94 15.69 -10.69
N ILE A 582 -5.80 15.27 -11.61
CA ILE A 582 -5.49 15.19 -13.04
C ILE A 582 -5.13 16.57 -13.58
N LYS A 583 -5.90 17.62 -13.24
CA LYS A 583 -5.59 19.00 -13.67
C LYS A 583 -4.23 19.47 -13.16
N PHE A 584 -3.88 19.13 -11.92
CA PHE A 584 -2.60 19.47 -11.35
C PHE A 584 -1.44 18.75 -12.07
N LEU A 585 -1.58 17.46 -12.39
CA LEU A 585 -0.61 16.71 -13.20
C LEU A 585 -0.42 17.31 -14.60
N GLU A 586 -1.51 17.72 -15.26
CA GLU A 586 -1.49 18.38 -16.57
C GLU A 586 -0.75 19.72 -16.51
N LEU A 587 -0.96 20.51 -15.45
CA LEU A 587 -0.23 21.76 -15.19
C LEU A 587 1.27 21.49 -15.07
N LEU A 588 1.68 20.55 -14.19
CA LEU A 588 3.08 20.24 -13.94
C LEU A 588 3.80 19.76 -15.21
N ARG A 589 3.16 18.89 -15.99
CA ARG A 589 3.69 18.45 -17.27
C ARG A 589 3.85 19.62 -18.25
N THR A 590 2.83 20.47 -18.38
CA THR A 590 2.82 21.62 -19.30
C THR A 590 3.91 22.62 -18.95
N VAL A 591 4.02 22.97 -17.68
CA VAL A 591 5.06 23.87 -17.18
C VAL A 591 6.45 23.30 -17.43
N SER A 592 6.68 22.03 -17.09
CA SER A 592 7.96 21.35 -17.33
C SER A 592 8.41 21.42 -18.79
N ILE A 593 7.50 21.23 -19.75
CA ILE A 593 7.82 21.33 -21.19
C ILE A 593 8.23 22.77 -21.55
N LYS A 594 7.52 23.77 -21.04
CA LYS A 594 7.85 25.18 -21.29
C LYS A 594 9.22 25.56 -20.70
N GLU A 595 9.50 25.11 -19.48
CA GLU A 595 10.80 25.34 -18.81
C GLU A 595 11.94 24.72 -19.61
N LEU A 596 11.79 23.47 -20.06
CA LEU A 596 12.78 22.80 -20.92
C LEU A 596 12.98 23.49 -22.25
N ASN A 597 11.95 24.10 -22.83
CA ASN A 597 12.01 24.86 -24.07
C ASN A 597 12.49 26.32 -23.88
N ASN A 598 12.68 26.80 -22.63
CA ASN A 598 12.88 28.20 -22.27
C ASN A 598 11.71 29.12 -22.72
N GLU A 599 10.48 28.62 -22.69
CA GLU A 599 9.26 29.36 -22.96
C GLU A 599 8.74 30.06 -21.70
N PRO A 600 8.17 31.26 -21.80
CA PRO A 600 7.63 31.94 -20.64
C PRO A 600 6.33 31.28 -20.16
N LEU A 601 6.16 31.19 -18.84
CA LEU A 601 4.90 30.78 -18.24
C LEU A 601 3.86 31.90 -18.35
N THR A 602 2.59 31.54 -18.48
CA THR A 602 1.46 32.47 -18.39
C THR A 602 1.26 32.92 -16.94
N GLU A 603 0.53 34.00 -16.71
CA GLU A 603 0.23 34.47 -15.35
C GLU A 603 -0.62 33.45 -14.58
N ASP A 604 -1.56 32.74 -15.26
CA ASP A 604 -2.35 31.68 -14.63
C ASP A 604 -1.48 30.49 -14.19
N GLU A 605 -0.49 30.08 -15.00
CA GLU A 605 0.44 29.01 -14.64
C GLU A 605 1.31 29.41 -13.44
N LYS A 606 1.84 30.65 -13.41
CA LYS A 606 2.62 31.15 -12.29
C LYS A 606 1.77 31.23 -11.01
N ASN A 607 0.56 31.76 -11.12
CA ASN A 607 -0.37 31.84 -10.00
C ASN A 607 -0.72 30.43 -9.48
N SER A 608 -0.96 29.48 -10.37
CA SER A 608 -1.23 28.08 -9.95
C SER A 608 -0.01 27.44 -9.29
N LEU A 609 1.22 27.74 -9.73
CA LEU A 609 2.44 27.26 -9.06
C LEU A 609 2.68 27.94 -7.72
N PHE A 610 2.28 29.21 -7.57
CA PHE A 610 2.32 29.89 -6.29
C PHE A 610 1.44 29.15 -5.26
N TRP A 611 0.20 28.81 -5.62
CA TRP A 611 -0.75 28.08 -4.77
C TRP A 611 -0.56 26.56 -4.76
N THR A 612 0.67 26.07 -4.95
CA THR A 612 0.96 24.62 -4.95
C THR A 612 0.54 23.94 -3.65
N GLY A 613 0.78 24.57 -2.49
CA GLY A 613 0.37 24.04 -1.18
C GLY A 613 -1.13 23.83 -1.10
N GLY A 614 -1.91 24.89 -1.43
CA GLY A 614 -3.37 24.84 -1.44
C GLY A 614 -3.95 23.83 -2.44
N HIS A 615 -3.34 23.65 -3.61
CA HIS A 615 -3.77 22.61 -4.56
C HIS A 615 -3.54 21.20 -4.03
N ILE A 616 -2.39 20.93 -3.43
CA ILE A 616 -2.10 19.62 -2.82
C ILE A 616 -3.07 19.35 -1.68
N GLU A 617 -3.29 20.32 -0.82
CA GLU A 617 -4.22 20.23 0.29
C GLU A 617 -5.66 19.95 -0.16
N GLU A 618 -6.17 20.70 -1.15
CA GLU A 618 -7.51 20.50 -1.73
C GLU A 618 -7.68 19.05 -2.21
N ILE A 619 -6.73 18.53 -3.00
CA ILE A 619 -6.77 17.17 -3.52
C ILE A 619 -6.81 16.16 -2.38
N MET A 620 -5.97 16.34 -1.37
CA MET A 620 -5.88 15.44 -0.23
C MET A 620 -7.14 15.48 0.63
N ASN A 621 -7.74 16.66 0.84
CA ASN A 621 -9.00 16.78 1.58
C ASN A 621 -10.17 16.06 0.89
N TRP A 622 -10.24 16.10 -0.44
CA TRP A 622 -11.20 15.30 -1.19
C TRP A 622 -11.01 13.80 -0.96
N TYR A 623 -9.77 13.31 -1.01
CA TYR A 623 -9.49 11.88 -0.82
C TYR A 623 -9.79 11.41 0.60
N VAL A 624 -9.55 12.26 1.58
CA VAL A 624 -9.61 11.91 2.99
C VAL A 624 -11.01 12.08 3.56
N PHE A 625 -11.63 13.23 3.33
CA PHE A 625 -12.90 13.61 3.97
C PHE A 625 -14.10 13.58 3.03
N GLY A 626 -13.86 13.33 1.74
CA GLY A 626 -14.91 13.40 0.72
C GLY A 626 -15.40 14.82 0.43
N SER A 627 -14.76 15.85 0.97
CA SER A 627 -15.02 17.26 0.63
C SER A 627 -13.85 18.15 1.04
N ALA A 628 -13.64 19.25 0.35
CA ALA A 628 -12.69 20.32 0.68
C ALA A 628 -13.37 21.47 1.44
N SER A 629 -14.17 21.17 2.47
CA SER A 629 -14.85 22.19 3.28
C SER A 629 -13.92 22.80 4.32
N GLU A 630 -14.19 24.05 4.74
CA GLU A 630 -13.43 24.73 5.79
C GLU A 630 -13.39 23.94 7.12
N GLU A 631 -14.45 23.18 7.45
CA GLU A 631 -14.49 22.31 8.62
C GLU A 631 -13.53 21.14 8.50
N ASN A 632 -13.41 20.55 7.31
CA ASN A 632 -12.49 19.44 7.04
C ASN A 632 -11.05 19.94 6.98
N VAL A 633 -10.81 21.12 6.44
CA VAL A 633 -9.56 21.85 6.51
C VAL A 633 -9.11 22.02 7.96
N TYR A 634 -9.98 22.50 8.86
CA TYR A 634 -9.66 22.66 10.28
C TYR A 634 -9.42 21.35 11.02
N ASN A 635 -10.26 20.33 10.79
CA ASN A 635 -10.11 19.00 11.41
C ASN A 635 -8.85 18.29 10.93
N GLY A 636 -8.41 18.59 9.73
CA GLY A 636 -7.20 18.10 9.15
C GLY A 636 -5.91 18.52 9.83
N ALA A 637 -5.82 19.75 10.41
CA ALA A 637 -4.61 20.31 11.02
C ALA A 637 -3.90 19.38 11.99
N TYR A 638 -4.67 18.68 12.77
CA TYR A 638 -4.17 18.03 13.98
C TYR A 638 -3.98 16.52 13.79
N SER A 639 -4.31 15.96 12.65
CA SER A 639 -4.28 14.51 12.46
C SER A 639 -3.06 14.04 11.65
N ILE A 640 -2.58 12.83 11.92
CA ILE A 640 -1.44 12.17 11.25
C ILE A 640 -1.76 11.75 9.81
N GLU A 641 -3.03 11.85 9.45
CA GLU A 641 -3.56 11.20 8.28
C GLU A 641 -3.16 11.74 6.87
N GLN A 642 -2.24 12.68 6.65
CA GLN A 642 -1.57 13.05 5.38
C GLN A 642 -0.05 12.99 5.52
N SER A 643 0.42 12.26 6.51
CA SER A 643 1.84 12.07 6.75
C SER A 643 2.41 11.05 5.77
N SER A 644 3.64 11.25 5.36
CA SER A 644 4.43 10.22 4.68
C SER A 644 5.02 9.19 5.63
N MET A 645 4.82 9.33 6.93
CA MET A 645 5.49 8.50 7.94
C MET A 645 4.82 7.13 8.03
N LEU A 646 5.36 6.18 7.30
CA LEU A 646 4.87 4.81 7.21
C LEU A 646 6.03 3.80 7.20
N VAL A 647 5.75 2.55 7.54
CA VAL A 647 6.71 1.47 7.52
C VAL A 647 6.06 0.17 7.02
N SER A 648 6.76 -0.56 6.18
CA SER A 648 6.32 -1.86 5.68
C SER A 648 7.44 -2.91 5.77
N ASP A 649 7.08 -4.12 6.18
CA ASP A 649 7.95 -5.28 6.04
C ASP A 649 7.85 -5.83 4.61
N VAL A 650 8.97 -5.94 3.93
CA VAL A 650 9.03 -6.30 2.50
C VAL A 650 9.66 -7.66 2.22
N ALA A 651 10.45 -8.17 3.17
CA ALA A 651 10.98 -9.53 3.12
C ALA A 651 11.16 -10.08 4.54
N THR A 652 11.01 -11.39 4.70
CA THR A 652 11.07 -12.06 6.00
C THR A 652 12.14 -13.15 6.01
N LEU A 653 13.01 -13.13 7.03
CA LEU A 653 13.81 -14.28 7.44
C LEU A 653 13.12 -14.87 8.68
N PRO A 654 12.31 -15.94 8.54
CA PRO A 654 11.42 -16.42 9.59
C PRO A 654 12.16 -16.73 10.91
N GLY A 655 11.69 -16.12 12.01
CA GLY A 655 12.25 -16.31 13.34
C GLY A 655 13.53 -15.52 13.64
N GLU A 656 14.06 -14.72 12.70
CA GLU A 656 15.28 -13.94 12.87
C GLU A 656 15.06 -12.44 12.63
N HIS A 657 14.73 -12.05 11.39
CA HIS A 657 14.66 -10.64 11.00
C HIS A 657 13.59 -10.37 9.94
N TYR A 658 13.12 -9.12 9.94
CA TYR A 658 12.22 -8.55 8.90
C TYR A 658 12.95 -7.41 8.21
N LEU A 659 13.10 -7.47 6.88
CA LEU A 659 13.51 -6.31 6.11
C LEU A 659 12.34 -5.32 6.06
N SER A 660 12.55 -4.15 6.63
CA SER A 660 11.57 -3.07 6.65
C SER A 660 12.04 -1.89 5.82
N MET A 661 11.11 -1.29 5.10
CA MET A 661 11.29 -0.02 4.39
C MET A 661 10.28 0.98 4.92
N GLY A 662 10.67 2.23 5.00
CA GLY A 662 9.77 3.28 5.48
C GLY A 662 10.18 4.66 5.04
N THR A 663 9.27 5.59 5.25
CA THR A 663 9.45 7.01 5.06
C THR A 663 9.28 7.73 6.39
N GLY A 664 10.01 8.85 6.56
CA GLY A 664 9.95 9.69 7.76
C GLY A 664 9.34 11.04 7.45
N TYR A 665 9.80 12.08 8.14
CA TYR A 665 9.44 13.47 7.84
C TYR A 665 9.80 13.84 6.41
N PHE A 666 9.04 14.75 5.78
CA PHE A 666 9.46 15.38 4.54
C PHE A 666 10.65 16.30 4.81
N ASP A 667 11.68 16.17 3.98
CA ASP A 667 12.84 17.05 4.00
C ASP A 667 12.64 18.24 3.04
N GLU A 668 13.36 19.32 3.27
CA GLU A 668 13.36 20.50 2.41
C GLU A 668 14.42 20.38 1.32
N ILE A 669 14.04 20.58 0.06
CA ILE A 669 15.00 20.70 -1.04
C ILE A 669 15.14 22.15 -1.48
N TYR A 670 16.37 22.61 -1.66
CA TYR A 670 16.72 23.93 -2.22
C TYR A 670 17.41 23.72 -3.53
N VAL A 671 16.84 24.26 -4.62
CA VAL A 671 17.31 24.04 -6.00
C VAL A 671 17.60 25.36 -6.68
N VAL A 672 18.77 25.46 -7.35
CA VAL A 672 19.14 26.63 -8.15
C VAL A 672 18.64 26.44 -9.58
N VAL A 673 17.70 27.26 -9.98
CA VAL A 673 17.01 27.16 -11.26
C VAL A 673 17.29 28.38 -12.17
N PRO A 674 17.37 28.20 -13.49
CA PRO A 674 17.55 29.30 -14.43
C PRO A 674 16.18 29.82 -14.91
N VAL A 675 15.82 31.05 -14.53
CA VAL A 675 14.59 31.71 -14.96
C VAL A 675 14.95 33.02 -15.68
N LYS A 676 14.52 33.19 -16.92
CA LYS A 676 14.80 34.40 -17.75
C LYS A 676 16.28 34.80 -17.81
N GLY A 677 17.18 33.79 -17.77
CA GLY A 677 18.63 34.00 -17.85
C GLY A 677 19.33 34.39 -16.56
N LYS A 678 18.62 34.41 -15.43
CA LYS A 678 19.13 34.63 -14.08
C LYS A 678 18.95 33.35 -13.24
N LEU A 679 19.72 33.24 -12.16
CA LEU A 679 19.64 32.11 -11.24
C LEU A 679 18.83 32.48 -9.99
N TYR A 680 17.91 31.61 -9.60
CA TYR A 680 17.12 31.77 -8.38
C TYR A 680 17.21 30.51 -7.53
N LEU A 681 17.20 30.68 -6.21
CA LEU A 681 17.05 29.58 -5.26
C LEU A 681 15.55 29.39 -4.98
N THR A 682 15.07 28.17 -5.25
CA THR A 682 13.70 27.73 -5.02
C THR A 682 13.66 26.71 -3.91
N ARG A 683 12.51 26.50 -3.25
CA ARG A 683 12.34 25.54 -2.16
C ARG A 683 11.16 24.61 -2.42
N GLY A 684 11.32 23.32 -2.10
CA GLY A 684 10.30 22.30 -2.24
C GLY A 684 10.44 21.21 -1.18
N ALA A 685 9.62 20.16 -1.32
CA ALA A 685 9.57 19.02 -0.41
C ALA A 685 10.09 17.75 -1.08
N VAL A 686 10.78 16.89 -0.34
CA VAL A 686 11.21 15.55 -0.75
C VAL A 686 11.02 14.54 0.37
N TYR A 687 10.87 13.27 0.01
CA TYR A 687 10.84 12.17 0.97
C TYR A 687 12.14 12.00 1.76
N SER A 688 12.03 11.36 2.92
CA SER A 688 13.15 10.74 3.63
C SER A 688 12.97 9.23 3.68
N TYR A 689 13.86 8.49 3.01
CA TYR A 689 13.80 7.03 2.90
C TYR A 689 14.64 6.33 3.97
N TYR A 690 14.10 5.21 4.48
CA TYR A 690 14.75 4.32 5.44
C TYR A 690 14.65 2.87 4.98
N GLU A 691 15.73 2.11 5.17
CA GLU A 691 15.77 0.66 4.94
C GLU A 691 16.61 0.01 6.03
N PHE A 692 16.05 -0.96 6.73
CA PHE A 692 16.69 -1.58 7.89
C PHE A 692 16.09 -2.98 8.17
N THR A 693 16.80 -3.75 9.02
CA THR A 693 16.25 -4.99 9.55
C THR A 693 15.74 -4.78 10.97
N SER A 694 14.57 -5.34 11.28
CA SER A 694 13.95 -5.34 12.60
C SER A 694 13.77 -6.77 13.12
N ASP A 695 13.62 -6.92 14.44
CA ASP A 695 13.33 -8.20 15.12
C ASP A 695 11.84 -8.51 15.20
N LYS A 696 10.99 -7.58 14.76
CA LYS A 696 9.52 -7.72 14.70
C LYS A 696 8.96 -6.94 13.50
N ARG A 697 7.72 -7.25 13.15
CA ARG A 697 6.93 -6.43 12.22
C ARG A 697 6.49 -5.16 12.94
N LEU A 698 6.91 -4.00 12.44
CA LEU A 698 6.56 -2.71 13.03
C LEU A 698 5.18 -2.28 12.55
N THR A 699 4.44 -1.61 13.44
CA THR A 699 3.26 -0.81 13.08
C THR A 699 3.66 0.64 12.79
N ASP A 700 2.75 1.39 12.15
CA ASP A 700 2.99 2.81 11.89
C ASP A 700 3.13 3.61 13.20
N GLU A 701 2.34 3.29 14.24
CA GLU A 701 2.42 3.93 15.55
C GLU A 701 3.80 3.71 16.20
N GLU A 702 4.35 2.51 16.10
CA GLU A 702 5.71 2.19 16.61
C GLU A 702 6.77 2.94 15.80
N TRP A 703 6.56 3.12 14.49
CA TRP A 703 7.44 3.89 13.61
C TRP A 703 7.41 5.38 13.94
N TRP A 704 6.21 5.95 14.21
CA TRP A 704 6.06 7.34 14.64
C TRP A 704 6.77 7.58 15.98
N GLU A 705 6.63 6.67 16.95
CA GLU A 705 7.34 6.77 18.24
C GLU A 705 8.86 6.77 18.06
N LEU A 706 9.40 6.01 17.10
CA LEU A 706 10.83 6.05 16.78
C LEU A 706 11.26 7.43 16.26
N HIS A 707 10.41 8.11 15.50
CA HIS A 707 10.63 9.49 15.04
C HIS A 707 10.35 10.57 16.09
N GLY A 708 9.92 10.19 17.29
CA GLY A 708 9.57 11.11 18.36
C GLY A 708 8.16 11.71 18.23
N LEU A 709 7.32 11.13 17.37
CA LEU A 709 5.95 11.56 17.15
C LEU A 709 4.98 10.68 17.93
N LYS A 710 4.00 11.31 18.60
CA LYS A 710 2.92 10.59 19.30
C LYS A 710 1.59 11.20 18.96
N THR A 711 0.60 10.34 18.79
CA THR A 711 -0.79 10.74 18.70
C THR A 711 -1.41 10.76 20.08
N ILE A 712 -1.90 11.90 20.52
CA ILE A 712 -2.60 12.09 21.79
C ILE A 712 -4.10 12.13 21.49
N LYS A 713 -4.85 11.20 22.08
CA LYS A 713 -6.32 11.12 21.95
C LYS A 713 -6.97 11.68 23.22
N GLU A 714 -7.76 12.73 23.08
CA GLU A 714 -8.64 13.26 24.12
C GLU A 714 -10.12 13.01 23.75
N GLU A 715 -11.04 13.25 24.69
CA GLU A 715 -12.46 12.83 24.57
C GLU A 715 -13.18 13.35 23.28
N HIS A 716 -12.66 14.43 22.66
CA HIS A 716 -13.28 15.05 21.48
C HIS A 716 -12.32 15.43 20.35
N PHE A 717 -11.00 15.23 20.51
CA PHE A 717 -10.03 15.54 19.47
C PHE A 717 -8.72 14.74 19.62
N GLU A 718 -8.03 14.62 18.52
CA GLU A 718 -6.74 13.97 18.42
C GLU A 718 -5.71 14.98 17.93
N TYR A 719 -4.50 14.98 18.50
CA TYR A 719 -3.43 15.87 18.06
C TYR A 719 -2.06 15.18 18.13
N LEU A 720 -1.10 15.76 17.41
CA LEU A 720 0.27 15.26 17.35
C LEU A 720 1.15 15.97 18.39
N GLU A 721 1.87 15.20 19.17
CA GLU A 721 2.93 15.68 20.06
C GLU A 721 4.28 15.35 19.43
N TYR A 722 5.12 16.37 19.23
CA TYR A 722 6.46 16.25 18.66
C TYR A 722 7.51 16.21 19.77
N GLY A 723 8.36 15.19 19.76
CA GLY A 723 9.46 14.99 20.70
C GLY A 723 10.78 14.72 19.97
N GLU A 724 11.82 14.41 20.75
CA GLU A 724 13.10 14.00 20.19
C GLU A 724 13.01 12.58 19.58
N PRO A 725 13.61 12.34 18.40
CA PRO A 725 13.69 11.01 17.82
C PRO A 725 14.39 10.01 18.75
N SER A 726 13.91 8.79 18.76
CA SER A 726 14.48 7.70 19.53
C SER A 726 15.92 7.41 19.07
N LYS A 727 16.79 7.08 20.02
CA LYS A 727 18.15 6.58 19.72
C LYS A 727 18.14 5.25 18.94
N LYS A 728 17.00 4.58 18.87
CA LYS A 728 16.79 3.34 18.11
C LYS A 728 16.31 3.60 16.68
N LEU A 729 16.01 4.87 16.31
CA LEU A 729 15.65 5.20 14.94
C LEU A 729 16.79 4.77 14.01
N PRO A 730 16.53 3.92 13.00
CA PRO A 730 17.55 3.52 12.05
C PRO A 730 18.09 4.72 11.26
N ALA A 731 19.34 4.64 10.86
CA ALA A 731 19.93 5.67 10.00
C ALA A 731 19.43 5.51 8.56
N GLN A 732 19.26 6.63 7.86
CA GLN A 732 19.04 6.61 6.41
C GLN A 732 20.25 5.98 5.69
N PRO A 733 20.06 5.40 4.48
CA PRO A 733 21.16 4.84 3.71
C PRO A 733 22.28 5.86 3.48
N PHE A 734 23.54 5.46 3.63
CA PHE A 734 24.70 6.38 3.61
C PHE A 734 24.82 7.17 2.28
N TRP A 735 24.32 6.66 1.16
CA TRP A 735 24.37 7.34 -0.13
C TRP A 735 23.48 8.59 -0.19
N VAL A 736 22.54 8.75 0.73
CA VAL A 736 21.75 9.97 0.92
C VAL A 736 22.65 11.17 1.23
N ASN A 737 23.79 10.98 1.91
CA ASN A 737 24.75 12.05 2.16
C ASN A 737 25.38 12.67 0.90
N THR A 738 25.17 12.12 -0.30
CA THR A 738 25.62 12.72 -1.56
C THR A 738 24.84 13.97 -1.95
N PHE A 739 23.65 14.16 -1.40
CA PHE A 739 22.75 15.29 -1.71
C PHE A 739 22.08 15.91 -0.47
N LYS A 740 22.12 15.25 0.69
CA LYS A 740 21.48 15.71 1.93
C LYS A 740 22.51 16.11 2.99
N SER A 741 22.33 17.25 3.60
CA SER A 741 23.06 17.70 4.80
C SER A 741 22.47 17.06 6.07
N ARG A 742 23.27 17.05 7.14
CA ARG A 742 22.83 16.53 8.45
C ARG A 742 22.12 17.57 9.31
N THR A 743 22.25 18.84 8.98
CA THR A 743 21.67 19.96 9.75
C THR A 743 20.94 20.92 8.84
N ASN A 744 19.90 21.54 9.39
CA ASN A 744 19.19 22.66 8.79
C ASN A 744 19.25 23.84 9.79
N ASN A 745 19.97 24.88 9.40
CA ASN A 745 20.07 26.12 10.16
C ASN A 745 19.69 27.32 9.28
N ILE A 746 18.87 27.07 8.25
CA ILE A 746 18.47 28.13 7.34
C ILE A 746 17.37 28.96 7.97
N GLU A 747 17.65 30.26 7.99
CA GLU A 747 16.66 31.29 8.31
C GLU A 747 16.26 31.99 7.01
N ILE A 748 14.96 32.12 6.80
CA ILE A 748 14.39 32.76 5.62
C ILE A 748 13.84 34.11 5.99
N GLU A 749 14.38 35.15 5.38
CA GLU A 749 13.93 36.51 5.61
C GLU A 749 12.61 36.74 4.83
N PRO A 750 11.56 37.28 5.48
CA PRO A 750 10.33 37.66 4.80
C PRO A 750 10.60 38.76 3.76
N PRO A 751 9.72 38.92 2.74
CA PRO A 751 9.88 40.01 1.77
C PRO A 751 9.86 41.38 2.46
N GLU A 752 10.68 42.34 1.96
CA GLU A 752 10.56 43.72 2.38
C GLU A 752 9.20 44.28 1.94
N VAL A 753 8.30 44.48 2.87
CA VAL A 753 6.99 45.11 2.59
C VAL A 753 7.20 46.63 2.54
N ASP A 754 7.15 47.20 1.35
CA ASP A 754 7.13 48.67 1.18
C ASP A 754 5.74 49.20 1.58
N TRP A 755 5.62 49.61 2.85
CA TRP A 755 4.37 50.12 3.43
C TRP A 755 3.98 51.52 2.85
N ASP A 756 4.89 52.16 2.09
CA ASP A 756 4.63 53.50 1.53
C ASP A 756 3.79 53.49 0.24
N ASN A 757 3.68 52.34 -0.44
CA ASN A 757 2.92 52.22 -1.68
C ASN A 757 1.52 51.57 -1.53
N SER A 758 1.03 51.32 -0.31
CA SER A 758 -0.29 50.66 -0.09
C SER A 758 -1.49 51.63 -0.06
N ASN A 759 -1.31 52.90 -0.50
CA ASN A 759 -2.36 53.90 -0.55
C ASN A 759 -2.65 54.45 -1.97
N GLU A 760 -2.49 53.67 -3.02
CA GLU A 760 -3.04 54.01 -4.34
C GLU A 760 -4.11 53.04 -4.82
#